data_e510784028a6d0568cc01949d48cf085
#
_entry.id   e510784028a6d0568cc01949d48cf085
#
_cell.length_a   1.000
_cell.length_b   1.000
_cell.length_c   1.000
_cell.angle_alpha   90.00
_cell.angle_beta   90.00
_cell.angle_gamma   90.00
#
_symmetry.space_group_name_H-M   'P 1'
#
loop_
_entity.id
_entity.type
_entity.pdbx_description
1 polymer ?
#
loop_
_entity_poly.entity_id
_entity_poly.type
_entity_poly.pdbx_seq_one_letter_code
_entity_poly.pdbx_strand_id
1 'polypeptide(L)'
;MPKTKEAAQAAEPVEKQKKAAKKPADPKAEPVPAASQEPKAEKAAVEAPKEAKKAPEKKAAAPKAEKAPAKKTATKAEKAPAAQKPAEKKSPAPKAEKPAEKKAPAPKAEKAPAAPKKPRNTRKKAAEEAPEAAAAKAPAKEEAPAAPVEPPVPEAAAPAVEEAPVVKEAPAVEEAPTQEEAPAAEAAPAIEAVPEAPAAEEVPAPVAEAPAVPEEAAAEEVPVQERPVQEEAPMEESRYTPEPGPRRSVAFIGSECYPFVKTGGLADVMYALPKALSRMNCDVKVILPRYRCIPWEYQSKMVYRGEFQMPLCSDGRSFYVGIMEYVWDGVVYDFIDNQEFFSDGNPYTSIIQDIPKFCFFSKAALAALNFMDWIPDVIHCHDWQAALVPVYLRTLFATTKLSSAKTMLTIHNLRFQGVYNIPTIRYWSGLPSYVFNKDALTQNWLDANMLKGGLTYSNMITTVSGTYAGEIQTPEYGEKLDAHLRYHSGKLRGIVNGIDYDIWNPWTDPMLHTNYDITNVLPRKKENKRALQEELGLWQDDHKFVIGLVSRLTNQKGLDLVSAIMPQIMDEHTQVVVLGTGDRMYEDAFRYYEDAYRGNVCSSIMYDEGRAHRIYAGCDAILVPSQFEPCGLTQLIGMHYGTIPIVRETGGLKDTVEPRNPYTNSGNGFTFDRYDAGLLLDAINRAKTFYFTNRYCWDEMVQRDMDKNVSWENSAWQYRNLYLQLTQDKQ
;
A
#
# COMPACT_ATOMS: atom_id res chain seq x y z
N MET A 1 -16.52 52.54 42.88
CA MET A 1 -16.40 54.01 42.73
C MET A 1 -15.02 54.44 43.23
N PRO A 2 -14.30 55.42 42.61
CA PRO A 2 -14.57 56.11 41.33
C PRO A 2 -13.54 55.68 40.22
N LYS A 3 -13.86 55.66 38.94
CA LYS A 3 -13.98 56.68 37.89
C LYS A 3 -12.81 57.64 37.72
N THR A 4 -12.18 57.55 36.55
CA THR A 4 -11.77 58.62 35.59
C THR A 4 -11.15 57.87 34.37
N LYS A 5 -11.71 57.91 33.20
CA LYS A 5 -11.95 58.87 32.12
C LYS A 5 -10.71 59.38 31.39
N GLU A 6 -10.75 59.08 30.04
CA GLU A 6 -10.43 59.87 28.86
C GLU A 6 -8.96 60.09 28.54
N ALA A 7 -8.50 60.02 27.30
CA ALA A 7 -9.07 60.56 26.07
C ALA A 7 -8.49 59.86 24.82
N ALA A 8 -9.34 59.85 23.82
CA ALA A 8 -9.01 59.54 22.43
C ALA A 8 -8.36 60.77 21.74
N GLN A 9 -7.51 60.48 20.73
CA GLN A 9 -7.34 61.42 19.61
C GLN A 9 -7.03 60.63 18.33
N ALA A 10 -7.92 60.81 17.37
CA ALA A 10 -7.82 60.45 15.97
C ALA A 10 -7.06 61.53 15.20
N ALA A 11 -6.39 61.15 14.11
CA ALA A 11 -6.16 62.02 12.97
C ALA A 11 -5.91 61.18 11.72
N GLU A 12 -6.78 61.40 10.77
CA GLU A 12 -6.71 61.01 9.34
C GLU A 12 -5.83 61.99 8.53
N PRO A 13 -5.82 61.97 7.19
CA PRO A 13 -4.78 61.40 6.29
C PRO A 13 -4.12 62.53 5.45
N VAL A 14 -3.04 62.23 4.77
CA VAL A 14 -2.45 63.15 3.79
C VAL A 14 -2.32 62.48 2.41
N GLU A 15 -2.89 63.15 1.47
CA GLU A 15 -3.07 62.87 0.03
C GLU A 15 -1.82 63.16 -0.79
N LYS A 16 -1.68 62.37 -1.85
CA LYS A 16 -1.10 62.68 -3.20
C LYS A 16 0.12 63.57 -3.34
N GLN A 17 1.13 63.00 -3.99
CA GLN A 17 1.74 63.69 -5.15
C GLN A 17 2.23 62.72 -6.22
N LYS A 18 1.64 62.85 -7.43
CA LYS A 18 2.13 62.37 -8.74
C LYS A 18 3.40 63.14 -9.11
N LYS A 19 4.40 62.44 -9.62
CA LYS A 19 5.28 63.00 -10.67
C LYS A 19 5.65 61.88 -11.65
N ALA A 20 5.28 62.16 -12.90
CA ALA A 20 5.68 61.44 -14.10
C ALA A 20 7.04 61.91 -14.59
N ALA A 21 7.76 61.05 -15.26
CA ALA A 21 8.66 61.20 -16.40
C ALA A 21 9.85 60.25 -16.28
N LYS A 22 10.28 59.47 -17.19
CA LYS A 22 10.60 59.55 -18.59
C LYS A 22 11.17 58.17 -19.00
N LYS A 23 10.75 57.62 -20.13
CA LYS A 23 11.51 56.62 -20.88
C LYS A 23 12.83 57.27 -21.43
N PRO A 24 13.85 56.48 -21.62
CA PRO A 24 14.56 56.44 -22.90
C PRO A 24 14.68 54.99 -23.40
N ALA A 25 14.22 54.77 -24.62
CA ALA A 25 14.95 54.53 -25.87
C ALA A 25 15.81 53.27 -25.93
N ASP A 26 15.38 52.35 -26.81
CA ASP A 26 16.14 51.21 -27.36
C ASP A 26 17.44 51.63 -28.03
N PRO A 27 18.43 50.73 -28.06
CA PRO A 27 19.21 50.57 -29.28
C PRO A 27 19.23 49.16 -29.82
N LYS A 28 18.81 49.07 -31.08
CA LYS A 28 19.30 48.29 -32.23
C LYS A 28 19.82 46.86 -32.03
N ALA A 29 19.14 45.99 -32.73
CA ALA A 29 19.55 44.67 -33.16
C ALA A 29 20.82 44.73 -34.06
N GLU A 30 21.69 43.74 -33.86
CA GLU A 30 22.56 43.16 -34.89
C GLU A 30 22.83 41.67 -34.57
N PRO A 31 23.32 40.84 -35.56
CA PRO A 31 22.57 39.67 -35.98
C PRO A 31 23.17 38.35 -35.50
N VAL A 32 22.33 37.32 -35.50
CA VAL A 32 22.59 35.90 -35.22
C VAL A 32 23.50 35.30 -36.30
N PRO A 33 24.51 34.47 -35.96
CA PRO A 33 24.98 33.45 -36.87
C PRO A 33 24.30 32.09 -36.55
N ALA A 34 23.88 31.47 -37.63
CA ALA A 34 23.15 30.23 -37.70
C ALA A 34 24.01 29.01 -37.37
N ALA A 35 23.28 27.97 -36.88
CA ALA A 35 23.46 26.54 -37.10
C ALA A 35 24.63 25.81 -36.45
N SER A 36 24.27 24.92 -35.54
CA SER A 36 24.81 23.56 -35.50
C SER A 36 23.79 22.58 -34.92
N GLN A 37 23.23 21.85 -35.81
CA GLN A 37 22.91 20.40 -35.91
C GLN A 37 22.53 19.68 -34.62
N GLU A 38 21.26 19.24 -34.57
CA GLU A 38 20.76 18.12 -33.77
C GLU A 38 21.47 16.80 -34.09
N PRO A 39 21.78 15.95 -33.15
CA PRO A 39 22.13 14.55 -33.44
C PRO A 39 20.84 13.72 -33.56
N LYS A 40 20.69 13.09 -34.71
CA LYS A 40 19.66 12.09 -35.04
C LYS A 40 19.80 10.87 -34.09
N ALA A 41 18.69 10.48 -33.49
CA ALA A 41 18.53 9.20 -32.82
C ALA A 41 18.65 8.04 -33.80
N GLU A 42 19.63 7.20 -33.60
CA GLU A 42 19.85 5.96 -34.33
C GLU A 42 18.95 4.87 -33.78
N LYS A 43 18.08 4.31 -34.61
CA LYS A 43 17.22 3.14 -34.30
C LYS A 43 18.08 1.89 -34.32
N ALA A 44 18.36 1.32 -33.17
CA ALA A 44 18.81 -0.07 -33.07
C ALA A 44 17.58 -0.99 -33.08
N ALA A 45 17.40 -1.70 -34.17
CA ALA A 45 16.47 -2.82 -34.29
C ALA A 45 17.11 -4.05 -33.65
N VAL A 46 16.43 -4.61 -32.63
CA VAL A 46 16.81 -5.91 -32.08
C VAL A 46 16.09 -6.99 -32.87
N GLU A 47 16.87 -7.76 -33.63
CA GLU A 47 16.41 -8.97 -34.31
C GLU A 47 16.13 -10.08 -33.29
N ALA A 48 15.01 -10.76 -33.49
CA ALA A 48 14.65 -12.00 -32.80
C ALA A 48 15.45 -13.18 -33.35
N PRO A 49 15.87 -14.15 -32.54
CA PRO A 49 16.54 -15.36 -33.05
C PRO A 49 15.52 -16.32 -33.66
N LYS A 50 15.78 -16.71 -34.90
CA LYS A 50 15.04 -17.72 -35.66
C LYS A 50 15.31 -19.14 -35.14
N GLU A 51 14.25 -19.94 -35.16
CA GLU A 51 14.18 -21.37 -34.96
C GLU A 51 15.31 -22.16 -35.62
N ALA A 52 15.96 -23.05 -34.86
CA ALA A 52 16.86 -24.08 -35.38
C ALA A 52 16.08 -25.36 -35.68
N LYS A 53 16.18 -25.80 -36.95
CA LYS A 53 15.57 -27.01 -37.51
C LYS A 53 16.16 -28.28 -36.90
N LYS A 54 15.26 -29.29 -36.74
CA LYS A 54 15.51 -30.70 -36.44
C LYS A 54 16.63 -31.32 -37.28
N ALA A 55 17.46 -32.14 -36.67
CA ALA A 55 18.25 -33.22 -37.29
C ALA A 55 18.17 -34.48 -36.39
N PRO A 56 18.42 -35.70 -36.92
CA PRO A 56 17.60 -36.85 -36.60
C PRO A 56 18.14 -37.79 -35.49
N GLU A 57 17.21 -38.59 -34.98
CA GLU A 57 17.39 -39.66 -34.00
C GLU A 57 18.56 -40.59 -34.29
N LYS A 58 19.39 -40.87 -33.28
CA LYS A 58 20.12 -42.12 -33.13
C LYS A 58 19.70 -42.80 -31.83
N LYS A 59 19.06 -43.95 -31.99
CA LYS A 59 18.74 -44.93 -30.94
C LYS A 59 20.02 -45.33 -30.21
N ALA A 60 20.01 -45.23 -28.89
CA ALA A 60 20.93 -45.97 -28.02
C ALA A 60 20.12 -46.69 -26.95
N ALA A 61 20.46 -47.95 -26.74
CA ALA A 61 19.73 -48.97 -26.00
C ALA A 61 19.74 -48.73 -24.49
N ALA A 62 18.63 -49.15 -23.86
CA ALA A 62 18.47 -49.20 -22.39
C ALA A 62 19.33 -50.31 -21.76
N PRO A 63 19.93 -50.12 -20.59
CA PRO A 63 20.47 -51.23 -19.79
C PRO A 63 19.37 -51.81 -18.89
N LYS A 64 19.41 -53.14 -18.83
CA LYS A 64 18.50 -54.04 -18.11
C LYS A 64 18.58 -53.84 -16.57
N ALA A 65 17.41 -53.90 -15.94
CA ALA A 65 17.25 -54.01 -14.50
C ALA A 65 17.78 -55.38 -14.02
N GLU A 66 18.63 -55.35 -13.01
CA GLU A 66 19.11 -56.52 -12.28
C GLU A 66 18.30 -56.72 -11.02
N LYS A 67 17.78 -57.94 -10.84
CA LYS A 67 16.94 -58.39 -9.72
C LYS A 67 17.80 -58.68 -8.51
N ALA A 68 17.54 -58.12 -7.35
CA ALA A 68 18.02 -58.61 -6.07
C ALA A 68 17.07 -59.65 -5.44
N PRO A 69 17.62 -60.69 -4.78
CA PRO A 69 16.82 -61.84 -4.33
C PRO A 69 16.17 -61.63 -2.97
N ALA A 70 14.96 -62.16 -2.87
CA ALA A 70 14.20 -62.29 -1.62
C ALA A 70 14.85 -63.27 -0.62
N LYS A 71 15.00 -62.85 0.65
CA LYS A 71 15.18 -63.78 1.76
C LYS A 71 13.91 -63.77 2.64
N LYS A 72 13.24 -64.92 2.64
CA LYS A 72 12.20 -65.32 3.60
C LYS A 72 12.81 -65.56 4.97
N THR A 73 12.26 -64.99 6.00
CA THR A 73 12.22 -65.62 7.35
C THR A 73 10.89 -65.37 7.98
N ALA A 74 10.21 -66.47 8.23
CA ALA A 74 8.96 -66.52 8.98
C ALA A 74 9.24 -66.60 10.49
N THR A 75 8.52 -65.85 11.31
CA THR A 75 8.23 -66.27 12.69
C THR A 75 6.93 -65.62 13.19
N LYS A 76 6.00 -66.54 13.40
CA LYS A 76 5.06 -66.72 14.51
C LYS A 76 4.19 -65.55 14.97
N ALA A 77 2.91 -65.70 14.68
CA ALA A 77 1.77 -65.02 15.28
C ALA A 77 1.67 -65.32 16.81
N GLU A 78 1.41 -64.27 17.57
CA GLU A 78 0.85 -64.41 18.92
C GLU A 78 -0.40 -63.51 19.04
N LYS A 79 -1.45 -64.16 19.63
CA LYS A 79 -2.85 -63.70 19.70
C LYS A 79 -3.01 -62.49 20.62
N ALA A 80 -3.73 -61.49 20.14
CA ALA A 80 -4.38 -60.49 21.00
C ALA A 80 -5.65 -61.06 21.68
N PRO A 81 -5.97 -60.71 22.93
CA PRO A 81 -7.25 -60.97 23.50
C PRO A 81 -8.24 -59.84 23.20
N ALA A 82 -9.46 -60.25 22.90
CA ALA A 82 -10.62 -59.42 22.65
C ALA A 82 -11.04 -58.61 23.91
N ALA A 83 -11.24 -57.32 23.76
CA ALA A 83 -11.93 -56.49 24.75
C ALA A 83 -13.40 -56.38 24.38
N GLN A 84 -14.22 -56.69 25.34
CA GLN A 84 -15.69 -56.71 25.28
C GLN A 84 -16.28 -55.29 25.19
N LYS A 85 -17.31 -55.15 24.36
CA LYS A 85 -18.26 -54.02 24.37
C LYS A 85 -19.11 -54.08 25.64
N PRO A 86 -19.38 -52.94 26.31
CA PRO A 86 -20.49 -52.86 27.25
C PRO A 86 -21.78 -52.46 26.54
N ALA A 87 -22.89 -53.10 26.98
CA ALA A 87 -24.23 -53.00 26.45
C ALA A 87 -24.90 -51.63 26.69
N GLU A 88 -25.71 -51.23 25.72
CA GLU A 88 -26.71 -50.17 25.83
C GLU A 88 -27.69 -50.42 26.98
N LYS A 89 -27.85 -49.43 27.88
CA LYS A 89 -29.04 -49.29 28.73
C LYS A 89 -29.85 -48.13 28.23
N LYS A 90 -30.98 -48.43 27.59
CA LYS A 90 -32.08 -47.51 27.33
C LYS A 90 -32.69 -47.05 28.64
N SER A 91 -32.83 -45.74 28.83
CA SER A 91 -33.72 -45.14 29.83
C SER A 91 -34.80 -44.34 29.10
N PRO A 92 -36.04 -44.30 29.62
CA PRO A 92 -37.21 -43.87 28.86
C PRO A 92 -37.43 -42.36 28.93
N ALA A 93 -38.05 -41.85 27.87
CA ALA A 93 -38.46 -40.45 27.71
C ALA A 93 -39.52 -40.02 28.72
N PRO A 94 -39.49 -38.83 29.28
CA PRO A 94 -40.63 -38.27 30.02
C PRO A 94 -41.67 -37.67 29.05
N LYS A 95 -42.93 -37.99 29.35
CA LYS A 95 -44.13 -37.48 28.66
C LYS A 95 -44.30 -35.98 28.83
N ALA A 96 -44.66 -35.34 27.71
CA ALA A 96 -45.13 -33.98 27.67
C ALA A 96 -46.49 -33.86 28.39
N GLU A 97 -46.58 -33.03 29.41
CA GLU A 97 -47.85 -32.49 29.92
C GLU A 97 -48.03 -31.06 29.40
N LYS A 98 -49.20 -30.84 28.78
CA LYS A 98 -49.70 -29.54 28.37
C LYS A 98 -50.25 -28.81 29.61
N PRO A 99 -49.92 -27.54 29.84
CA PRO A 99 -50.72 -26.69 30.71
C PRO A 99 -51.86 -26.02 29.92
N ALA A 100 -53.01 -26.01 30.57
CA ALA A 100 -54.28 -25.49 30.09
C ALA A 100 -54.30 -23.97 29.91
N GLU A 101 -55.02 -23.56 28.86
CA GLU A 101 -55.45 -22.18 28.59
C GLU A 101 -56.25 -21.60 29.80
N LYS A 102 -55.80 -20.47 30.32
CA LYS A 102 -56.69 -19.54 31.07
C LYS A 102 -56.82 -18.25 30.23
N LYS A 103 -58.02 -18.10 29.69
CA LYS A 103 -58.49 -16.81 29.10
C LYS A 103 -58.56 -15.74 30.17
N ALA A 104 -57.96 -14.60 29.94
CA ALA A 104 -58.20 -13.35 30.66
C ALA A 104 -58.82 -12.34 29.69
N PRO A 105 -59.70 -11.44 30.21
CA PRO A 105 -60.67 -10.71 29.38
C PRO A 105 -60.07 -9.45 28.69
N ALA A 106 -60.66 -9.07 27.54
CA ALA A 106 -60.34 -7.88 26.78
C ALA A 106 -60.59 -6.58 27.52
N PRO A 107 -59.72 -5.57 27.40
CA PRO A 107 -60.06 -4.19 27.80
C PRO A 107 -60.77 -3.45 26.67
N LYS A 108 -61.74 -2.64 27.08
CA LYS A 108 -62.64 -1.82 26.27
C LYS A 108 -61.87 -0.74 25.51
N ALA A 109 -62.33 -0.52 24.25
CA ALA A 109 -61.96 0.59 23.39
C ALA A 109 -62.26 1.96 24.05
N GLU A 110 -61.26 2.81 24.12
CA GLU A 110 -61.43 4.22 24.45
C GLU A 110 -61.10 5.06 23.22
N LYS A 111 -61.97 6.11 23.03
CA LYS A 111 -62.13 6.88 21.82
C LYS A 111 -60.92 7.81 21.54
N ALA A 112 -60.55 7.90 20.28
CA ALA A 112 -59.62 8.90 19.74
C ALA A 112 -60.20 10.34 19.88
N PRO A 113 -59.35 11.33 20.22
CA PRO A 113 -59.73 12.74 20.07
C PRO A 113 -59.40 13.27 18.67
N ALA A 114 -60.29 14.16 18.23
CA ALA A 114 -60.38 14.72 16.89
C ALA A 114 -59.25 15.72 16.56
N ALA A 115 -58.92 15.79 15.25
CA ALA A 115 -57.99 16.73 14.64
C ALA A 115 -58.47 18.20 14.76
N PRO A 116 -57.56 19.19 14.93
CA PRO A 116 -57.92 20.60 14.87
C PRO A 116 -57.99 21.12 13.42
N LYS A 117 -59.05 21.91 13.18
CA LYS A 117 -59.43 22.56 11.93
C LYS A 117 -58.50 23.73 11.59
N LYS A 118 -58.24 23.93 10.31
CA LYS A 118 -57.62 25.11 9.68
C LYS A 118 -58.42 26.38 9.96
N PRO A 119 -57.83 27.56 10.18
CA PRO A 119 -58.51 28.84 10.11
C PRO A 119 -58.52 29.38 8.66
N ARG A 120 -59.62 30.04 8.38
CA ARG A 120 -60.04 30.56 7.09
C ARG A 120 -59.74 32.08 7.03
N ASN A 121 -59.21 32.49 5.88
CA ASN A 121 -59.09 33.81 5.27
C ASN A 121 -59.87 34.98 5.88
N THR A 122 -59.18 36.13 5.99
CA THR A 122 -59.81 37.43 5.71
C THR A 122 -58.85 38.34 4.90
N ARG A 123 -59.45 38.96 3.90
CA ARG A 123 -59.05 39.88 2.84
C ARG A 123 -58.67 41.29 3.33
N LYS A 124 -57.74 41.98 2.61
CA LYS A 124 -57.82 43.37 2.11
C LYS A 124 -56.65 43.59 1.16
N LYS A 125 -56.91 43.83 -0.05
CA LYS A 125 -57.15 44.86 -1.09
C LYS A 125 -56.23 46.08 -1.06
N ALA A 126 -55.44 46.22 -2.16
CA ALA A 126 -55.20 47.39 -3.02
C ALA A 126 -54.29 46.86 -4.18
N ALA A 127 -54.70 46.79 -5.41
CA ALA A 127 -54.94 47.78 -6.46
C ALA A 127 -53.64 48.50 -6.89
N GLU A 128 -53.28 48.30 -8.07
CA GLU A 128 -53.22 48.89 -9.41
C GLU A 128 -51.86 48.61 -10.02
N GLU A 129 -51.58 48.32 -11.27
CA GLU A 129 -52.24 48.54 -12.57
C GLU A 129 -51.60 47.58 -13.60
N ALA A 130 -52.40 47.16 -14.55
CA ALA A 130 -51.93 46.52 -15.79
C ALA A 130 -51.98 47.59 -16.93
N PRO A 131 -51.35 47.34 -18.11
CA PRO A 131 -52.16 47.03 -19.26
C PRO A 131 -51.62 45.91 -20.15
N GLU A 132 -52.55 45.08 -20.56
CA GLU A 132 -53.09 44.84 -21.91
C GLU A 132 -52.07 44.36 -22.98
N ALA A 133 -52.18 43.14 -23.35
CA ALA A 133 -52.96 42.48 -24.40
C ALA A 133 -52.44 42.59 -25.82
N ALA A 134 -52.13 41.41 -26.38
CA ALA A 134 -52.65 41.11 -27.74
C ALA A 134 -52.44 39.60 -28.04
N ALA A 135 -53.55 38.94 -28.25
CA ALA A 135 -53.62 37.60 -28.83
C ALA A 135 -53.50 37.69 -30.35
N ALA A 136 -52.75 36.76 -30.94
CA ALA A 136 -52.94 36.40 -32.38
C ALA A 136 -52.46 34.97 -32.62
N LYS A 137 -53.45 34.10 -32.87
CA LYS A 137 -53.64 33.07 -33.90
C LYS A 137 -52.40 32.39 -34.47
N ALA A 138 -52.41 31.04 -34.38
CA ALA A 138 -51.72 30.16 -35.29
C ALA A 138 -52.22 30.25 -36.74
N PRO A 139 -51.41 30.01 -37.70
CA PRO A 139 -51.78 29.16 -38.86
C PRO A 139 -50.70 28.12 -39.21
N ALA A 140 -51.28 26.95 -39.57
CA ALA A 140 -51.03 26.11 -40.73
C ALA A 140 -49.59 25.70 -41.10
N LYS A 141 -49.46 24.38 -41.22
CA LYS A 141 -48.42 23.61 -41.92
C LYS A 141 -47.93 24.26 -43.22
N GLU A 142 -46.62 24.27 -43.37
CA GLU A 142 -45.97 24.41 -44.69
C GLU A 142 -44.82 23.39 -44.78
N GLU A 143 -44.73 22.76 -45.95
CA GLU A 143 -43.88 21.61 -46.26
C GLU A 143 -42.41 22.01 -46.32
N ALA A 144 -41.53 21.06 -45.94
CA ALA A 144 -40.09 21.15 -46.08
C ALA A 144 -39.64 21.07 -47.53
N PRO A 145 -38.69 21.85 -48.01
CA PRO A 145 -38.05 21.62 -49.32
C PRO A 145 -36.92 20.59 -49.19
N ALA A 146 -36.82 19.77 -50.24
CA ALA A 146 -35.88 18.68 -50.43
C ALA A 146 -34.40 19.12 -50.35
N ALA A 147 -33.55 18.24 -49.82
CA ALA A 147 -32.11 18.34 -49.82
C ALA A 147 -31.53 18.25 -51.26
N PRO A 148 -30.43 18.93 -51.55
CA PRO A 148 -29.75 18.77 -52.85
C PRO A 148 -28.98 17.45 -52.90
N VAL A 149 -29.07 16.79 -54.04
CA VAL A 149 -28.36 15.58 -54.44
C VAL A 149 -26.90 15.91 -54.74
N GLU A 150 -25.94 15.28 -54.04
CA GLU A 150 -24.53 15.30 -54.43
C GLU A 150 -24.26 14.44 -55.65
N PRO A 151 -23.36 14.86 -56.58
CA PRO A 151 -23.00 14.09 -57.76
C PRO A 151 -22.05 12.93 -57.40
N PRO A 152 -22.02 11.83 -58.19
CA PRO A 152 -21.26 10.62 -57.91
C PRO A 152 -19.74 10.87 -58.11
N VAL A 153 -18.97 10.32 -57.14
CA VAL A 153 -17.51 10.27 -57.20
C VAL A 153 -17.08 9.19 -58.17
N PRO A 154 -16.12 9.42 -59.06
CA PRO A 154 -15.61 8.40 -59.96
C PRO A 154 -14.72 7.37 -59.25
N GLU A 155 -14.93 6.14 -59.57
CA GLU A 155 -14.21 4.92 -59.18
C GLU A 155 -12.73 5.03 -59.65
N ALA A 156 -11.78 5.08 -58.77
CA ALA A 156 -10.35 5.10 -59.07
C ALA A 156 -9.85 3.64 -59.22
N ALA A 157 -9.34 3.33 -60.39
CA ALA A 157 -8.74 2.07 -60.77
C ALA A 157 -7.50 1.74 -59.94
N ALA A 158 -7.29 0.46 -59.62
CA ALA A 158 -6.10 -0.08 -58.96
C ALA A 158 -4.85 0.10 -59.84
N PRO A 159 -3.70 0.47 -59.28
CA PRO A 159 -2.43 0.46 -60.03
C PRO A 159 -1.85 -0.97 -60.13
N ALA A 160 -1.35 -1.22 -61.34
CA ALA A 160 -0.72 -2.45 -61.78
C ALA A 160 0.58 -2.73 -61.02
N VAL A 161 0.88 -4.00 -60.83
CA VAL A 161 2.14 -4.54 -60.31
C VAL A 161 3.25 -4.31 -61.33
N GLU A 162 4.29 -3.61 -60.95
CA GLU A 162 5.51 -3.42 -61.74
C GLU A 162 6.59 -4.37 -61.20
N GLU A 163 7.15 -5.18 -62.11
CA GLU A 163 8.17 -6.20 -61.86
C GLU A 163 9.50 -5.58 -61.47
N ALA A 164 10.21 -6.19 -60.52
CA ALA A 164 11.54 -5.82 -60.07
C ALA A 164 12.62 -6.20 -61.08
N PRO A 165 13.68 -5.42 -61.27
CA PRO A 165 14.78 -5.78 -62.13
C PRO A 165 15.80 -6.67 -61.41
N VAL A 166 16.32 -7.62 -62.20
CA VAL A 166 17.29 -8.67 -61.91
C VAL A 166 18.63 -8.10 -61.42
N VAL A 167 19.13 -8.68 -60.36
CA VAL A 167 20.46 -8.43 -59.75
C VAL A 167 21.55 -9.07 -60.61
N LYS A 168 22.58 -8.28 -60.94
CA LYS A 168 23.87 -8.76 -61.45
C LYS A 168 24.87 -8.98 -60.34
N GLU A 169 25.62 -10.06 -60.51
CA GLU A 169 26.65 -10.67 -59.64
C GLU A 169 27.75 -9.72 -59.18
N ALA A 170 28.29 -10.06 -58.00
CA ALA A 170 29.43 -9.50 -57.30
C ALA A 170 30.77 -9.87 -57.96
N PRO A 171 31.84 -9.14 -57.72
CA PRO A 171 33.18 -9.72 -57.74
C PRO A 171 33.78 -9.88 -56.34
N ALA A 172 34.70 -10.86 -56.29
CA ALA A 172 35.26 -11.54 -55.15
C ALA A 172 36.27 -10.74 -54.31
N VAL A 173 36.25 -11.09 -53.03
CA VAL A 173 37.34 -11.35 -52.08
C VAL A 173 38.64 -10.56 -52.23
N GLU A 174 38.98 -9.76 -51.21
CA GLU A 174 40.37 -9.47 -50.86
C GLU A 174 40.54 -9.64 -49.33
N GLU A 175 41.67 -10.28 -48.96
CA GLU A 175 42.02 -10.87 -47.68
C GLU A 175 42.30 -9.82 -46.60
N ALA A 176 42.10 -10.25 -45.33
CA ALA A 176 42.42 -9.51 -44.12
C ALA A 176 43.95 -9.45 -43.89
N PRO A 177 44.47 -8.35 -43.33
CA PRO A 177 45.77 -8.39 -42.69
C PRO A 177 45.69 -8.71 -41.21
N THR A 178 46.66 -9.52 -40.82
CA THR A 178 47.04 -10.08 -39.53
C THR A 178 47.19 -9.07 -38.40
N GLN A 179 46.95 -9.59 -37.21
CA GLN A 179 47.17 -9.06 -35.87
C GLN A 179 48.47 -8.24 -35.73
N GLU A 180 48.36 -7.09 -35.10
CA GLU A 180 49.46 -6.35 -34.50
C GLU A 180 49.39 -6.50 -32.98
N GLU A 181 50.49 -6.96 -32.38
CA GLU A 181 50.67 -7.21 -30.95
C GLU A 181 50.62 -5.92 -30.13
N ALA A 182 50.00 -5.99 -28.93
CA ALA A 182 50.05 -4.95 -27.91
C ALA A 182 51.45 -4.92 -27.28
N PRO A 183 51.98 -3.72 -26.96
CA PRO A 183 53.28 -3.62 -26.29
C PRO A 183 53.16 -3.97 -24.80
N ALA A 184 54.17 -4.69 -24.31
CA ALA A 184 54.34 -5.14 -22.93
C ALA A 184 54.43 -3.95 -21.95
N ALA A 185 53.79 -4.13 -20.80
CA ALA A 185 53.88 -3.22 -19.68
C ALA A 185 55.31 -3.22 -19.09
N GLU A 186 55.91 -2.05 -18.94
CA GLU A 186 57.16 -1.82 -18.21
C GLU A 186 57.02 -2.14 -16.71
N ALA A 187 58.00 -2.90 -16.22
CA ALA A 187 58.13 -3.30 -14.83
C ALA A 187 58.50 -2.09 -13.93
N ALA A 188 57.79 -1.92 -12.83
CA ALA A 188 58.15 -1.02 -11.76
C ALA A 188 59.40 -1.46 -11.03
N PRO A 189 60.29 -0.55 -10.58
CA PRO A 189 61.56 -0.91 -9.91
C PRO A 189 61.32 -1.47 -8.50
N ALA A 190 62.13 -2.48 -8.16
CA ALA A 190 62.22 -3.13 -6.86
C ALA A 190 62.66 -2.14 -5.78
N ILE A 191 61.91 -2.12 -4.69
CA ILE A 191 62.29 -1.38 -3.45
C ILE A 191 63.28 -2.29 -2.68
N GLU A 192 64.46 -1.76 -2.40
CA GLU A 192 65.54 -2.37 -1.59
C GLU A 192 65.06 -2.70 -0.16
N ALA A 193 65.50 -3.86 0.32
CA ALA A 193 65.29 -4.33 1.69
C ALA A 193 66.03 -3.47 2.71
N VAL A 194 65.31 -3.00 3.75
CA VAL A 194 65.88 -2.37 4.93
C VAL A 194 66.30 -3.47 5.92
N PRO A 195 67.52 -3.39 6.55
CA PRO A 195 68.04 -4.45 7.41
C PRO A 195 67.33 -4.53 8.77
N GLU A 196 67.21 -5.80 9.25
CA GLU A 196 66.75 -6.18 10.59
C GLU A 196 67.54 -5.45 11.72
N ALA A 197 66.79 -4.86 12.70
CA ALA A 197 67.32 -4.37 13.93
C ALA A 197 67.41 -5.53 14.95
N PRO A 198 68.42 -5.55 15.83
CA PRO A 198 68.69 -6.67 16.73
C PRO A 198 67.71 -6.74 17.91
N ALA A 199 67.49 -7.97 18.39
CA ALA A 199 66.68 -8.35 19.53
C ALA A 199 67.10 -7.59 20.82
N ALA A 200 66.12 -6.98 21.52
CA ALA A 200 66.27 -6.40 22.82
C ALA A 200 66.04 -7.46 23.91
N GLU A 201 66.99 -7.50 24.88
CA GLU A 201 66.99 -8.38 26.03
C GLU A 201 65.77 -8.11 26.96
N GLU A 202 65.28 -9.20 27.55
CA GLU A 202 64.25 -9.20 28.61
C GLU A 202 64.86 -8.59 29.89
N VAL A 203 64.16 -7.55 30.44
CA VAL A 203 64.38 -7.05 31.78
C VAL A 203 63.15 -7.38 32.64
N PRO A 204 63.26 -8.10 33.76
CA PRO A 204 62.13 -8.48 34.59
C PRO A 204 61.56 -7.27 35.35
N ALA A 205 60.25 -7.10 35.30
CA ALA A 205 59.48 -6.09 36.03
C ALA A 205 59.42 -6.43 37.55
N PRO A 206 59.45 -5.42 38.44
CA PRO A 206 59.33 -5.67 39.87
C PRO A 206 57.87 -5.97 40.27
N VAL A 207 57.74 -6.99 41.09
CA VAL A 207 56.48 -7.39 41.76
C VAL A 207 56.11 -6.33 42.78
N ALA A 208 54.99 -5.64 42.63
CA ALA A 208 54.40 -4.81 43.67
C ALA A 208 53.37 -5.64 44.45
N GLU A 209 53.60 -5.79 45.75
CA GLU A 209 52.67 -6.43 46.70
C GLU A 209 51.37 -5.68 46.79
N ALA A 210 50.24 -6.44 46.68
CA ALA A 210 48.91 -5.96 46.97
C ALA A 210 48.65 -5.91 48.49
N PRO A 211 47.97 -4.88 49.03
CA PRO A 211 47.62 -4.87 50.42
C PRO A 211 46.39 -5.79 50.67
N ALA A 212 46.50 -6.50 51.85
CA ALA A 212 45.54 -7.44 52.35
C ALA A 212 44.11 -6.87 52.51
N VAL A 213 43.13 -7.65 52.12
CA VAL A 213 41.72 -7.43 52.38
C VAL A 213 41.38 -7.90 53.79
N PRO A 214 40.64 -7.14 54.63
CA PRO A 214 40.16 -7.63 55.91
C PRO A 214 38.97 -8.60 55.72
N GLU A 215 39.00 -9.65 56.47
CA GLU A 215 38.05 -10.76 56.52
C GLU A 215 36.73 -10.36 57.21
N GLU A 216 35.64 -10.84 56.64
CA GLU A 216 34.32 -11.18 57.18
C GLU A 216 33.59 -10.26 58.16
N ALA A 217 32.44 -9.78 57.72
CA ALA A 217 31.23 -9.71 58.55
C ALA A 217 30.09 -10.47 57.86
N ALA A 218 29.62 -11.50 58.53
CA ALA A 218 28.51 -12.37 58.11
C ALA A 218 27.24 -11.54 57.86
N ALA A 219 26.68 -11.62 56.67
CA ALA A 219 25.35 -11.10 56.36
C ALA A 219 24.30 -12.11 56.83
N GLU A 220 23.43 -11.72 57.76
CA GLU A 220 22.20 -12.42 58.13
C GLU A 220 21.31 -12.62 56.90
N GLU A 221 20.87 -13.86 56.71
CA GLU A 221 19.82 -14.23 55.73
C GLU A 221 18.50 -13.57 56.14
N VAL A 222 18.08 -12.59 55.39
CA VAL A 222 16.68 -12.07 55.43
C VAL A 222 15.80 -13.04 54.69
N PRO A 223 14.70 -13.58 55.27
CA PRO A 223 13.81 -14.51 54.61
C PRO A 223 13.12 -13.77 53.44
N VAL A 224 13.25 -14.36 52.25
CA VAL A 224 12.49 -13.95 51.05
C VAL A 224 11.03 -14.22 51.32
N GLN A 225 10.25 -13.20 51.61
CA GLN A 225 8.79 -13.27 51.54
C GLN A 225 8.38 -13.52 50.09
N GLU A 226 7.86 -14.70 49.80
CA GLU A 226 7.13 -14.97 48.54
C GLU A 226 5.98 -13.95 48.44
N ARG A 227 6.09 -13.06 47.48
CA ARG A 227 4.96 -12.22 47.09
C ARG A 227 3.88 -13.16 46.52
N PRO A 228 2.61 -13.00 46.92
CA PRO A 228 1.53 -13.77 46.30
C PRO A 228 1.55 -13.46 44.80
N VAL A 229 1.50 -14.54 44.01
CA VAL A 229 1.23 -14.47 42.57
C VAL A 229 -0.09 -13.71 42.42
N GLN A 230 -0.01 -12.45 41.99
CA GLN A 230 -1.20 -11.71 41.53
C GLN A 230 -1.67 -12.47 40.31
N GLU A 231 -2.86 -13.04 40.37
CA GLU A 231 -3.61 -13.48 39.21
C GLU A 231 -3.58 -12.35 38.21
N GLU A 232 -3.03 -12.64 37.01
CA GLU A 232 -3.01 -11.71 35.89
C GLU A 232 -4.43 -11.20 35.66
N ALA A 233 -4.64 -9.91 35.86
CA ALA A 233 -5.89 -9.27 35.42
C ALA A 233 -6.01 -9.52 33.90
N PRO A 234 -7.17 -9.97 33.41
CA PRO A 234 -7.37 -10.15 31.98
C PRO A 234 -7.02 -8.83 31.30
N MET A 235 -6.17 -8.89 30.27
CA MET A 235 -5.90 -7.75 29.42
C MET A 235 -7.22 -7.08 29.08
N GLU A 236 -7.36 -5.77 29.38
CA GLU A 236 -8.54 -5.00 29.01
C GLU A 236 -8.75 -5.16 27.50
N GLU A 237 -9.74 -5.98 27.14
CA GLU A 237 -10.28 -6.00 25.79
C GLU A 237 -10.58 -4.55 25.41
N SER A 238 -9.96 -4.09 24.31
CA SER A 238 -10.18 -2.85 23.59
C SER A 238 -11.11 -1.84 24.30
N ARG A 239 -10.55 -0.72 24.74
CA ARG A 239 -11.29 0.40 25.35
C ARG A 239 -12.34 1.03 24.42
N TYR A 240 -12.49 0.51 23.20
CA TYR A 240 -13.41 0.99 22.19
C TYR A 240 -14.57 0.01 22.01
N THR A 241 -15.63 0.17 22.78
CA THR A 241 -16.96 -0.36 22.46
C THR A 241 -17.60 0.56 21.42
N PRO A 242 -17.75 0.13 20.16
CA PRO A 242 -18.44 0.95 19.17
C PRO A 242 -19.86 1.20 19.65
N GLU A 243 -20.30 2.45 19.60
CA GLU A 243 -21.71 2.77 19.87
C GLU A 243 -22.61 1.89 19.00
N PRO A 244 -23.67 1.28 19.56
CA PRO A 244 -24.58 0.45 18.81
C PRO A 244 -25.24 1.29 17.73
N GLY A 245 -24.81 1.12 16.50
CA GLY A 245 -25.35 1.79 15.31
C GLY A 245 -25.89 0.76 14.33
N PRO A 246 -26.57 1.17 13.26
CA PRO A 246 -27.10 0.25 12.27
C PRO A 246 -25.98 -0.58 11.63
N ARG A 247 -26.24 -1.88 11.44
CA ARG A 247 -25.36 -2.80 10.73
C ARG A 247 -25.26 -2.38 9.27
N ARG A 248 -24.08 -2.53 8.65
CA ARG A 248 -23.86 -2.25 7.23
C ARG A 248 -23.14 -3.42 6.58
N SER A 249 -23.56 -3.75 5.35
CA SER A 249 -22.87 -4.73 4.51
C SER A 249 -21.92 -4.03 3.54
N VAL A 250 -20.66 -4.50 3.49
CA VAL A 250 -19.60 -3.86 2.73
C VAL A 250 -18.86 -4.89 1.87
N ALA A 251 -18.80 -4.67 0.56
CA ALA A 251 -17.95 -5.43 -0.35
C ALA A 251 -16.62 -4.68 -0.54
N PHE A 252 -15.52 -5.27 -0.11
CA PHE A 252 -14.17 -4.82 -0.44
C PHE A 252 -13.73 -5.43 -1.76
N ILE A 253 -13.23 -4.63 -2.69
CA ILE A 253 -12.74 -5.11 -4.00
C ILE A 253 -11.33 -4.58 -4.20
N GLY A 254 -10.36 -5.48 -4.26
CA GLY A 254 -8.95 -5.14 -4.41
C GLY A 254 -8.15 -6.23 -5.11
N SER A 255 -6.91 -5.92 -5.45
CA SER A 255 -6.06 -6.80 -6.25
C SER A 255 -5.11 -7.68 -5.45
N GLU A 256 -4.89 -7.41 -4.18
CA GLU A 256 -4.03 -8.18 -3.28
C GLU A 256 -4.58 -8.14 -1.86
N CYS A 257 -4.26 -9.16 -1.05
CA CYS A 257 -4.65 -9.26 0.35
C CYS A 257 -3.73 -10.25 1.07
N TYR A 258 -3.18 -9.88 2.22
CA TYR A 258 -2.46 -10.79 3.12
C TYR A 258 -3.43 -11.87 3.67
N PRO A 259 -3.02 -13.13 3.83
CA PRO A 259 -1.73 -13.72 3.47
C PRO A 259 -1.69 -14.32 2.05
N PHE A 260 -2.77 -14.17 1.29
CA PHE A 260 -2.95 -14.86 0.00
C PHE A 260 -1.96 -14.37 -1.06
N VAL A 261 -1.82 -13.06 -1.18
CA VAL A 261 -0.88 -12.40 -2.08
C VAL A 261 -0.55 -11.00 -1.56
N LYS A 262 0.74 -10.70 -1.41
CA LYS A 262 1.22 -9.42 -0.88
C LYS A 262 2.39 -8.91 -1.72
N THR A 263 2.26 -7.70 -2.24
CA THR A 263 3.32 -6.96 -2.94
C THR A 263 3.61 -5.62 -2.29
N GLY A 264 2.69 -5.11 -1.46
CA GLY A 264 2.81 -3.84 -0.77
C GLY A 264 1.79 -3.67 0.34
N GLY A 265 1.67 -2.44 0.84
CA GLY A 265 0.79 -2.13 1.98
C GLY A 265 -0.71 -2.23 1.67
N LEU A 266 -1.12 -2.33 0.39
CA LEU A 266 -2.51 -2.59 0.03
C LEU A 266 -2.98 -3.95 0.59
N ALA A 267 -2.12 -4.97 0.53
CA ALA A 267 -2.45 -6.29 1.05
C ALA A 267 -2.73 -6.27 2.55
N ASP A 268 -1.96 -5.51 3.32
CA ASP A 268 -2.17 -5.32 4.76
C ASP A 268 -3.51 -4.66 5.04
N VAL A 269 -3.88 -3.63 4.26
CA VAL A 269 -5.17 -2.94 4.40
C VAL A 269 -6.34 -3.86 4.05
N MET A 270 -6.24 -4.62 2.95
CA MET A 270 -7.30 -5.53 2.49
C MET A 270 -7.56 -6.71 3.44
N TYR A 271 -6.63 -6.99 4.34
CA TYR A 271 -6.80 -7.94 5.43
C TYR A 271 -7.28 -7.28 6.72
N ALA A 272 -6.53 -6.29 7.22
CA ALA A 272 -6.71 -5.79 8.58
C ALA A 272 -7.95 -4.88 8.73
N LEU A 273 -8.27 -4.05 7.73
CA LEU A 273 -9.45 -3.16 7.80
C LEU A 273 -10.77 -3.95 7.74
N PRO A 274 -10.99 -4.94 6.83
CA PRO A 274 -12.16 -5.83 6.87
C PRO A 274 -12.33 -6.54 8.21
N LYS A 275 -11.23 -7.08 8.77
CA LYS A 275 -11.20 -7.76 10.08
C LYS A 275 -11.62 -6.81 11.21
N ALA A 276 -11.09 -5.59 11.25
CA ALA A 276 -11.48 -4.60 12.25
C ALA A 276 -12.95 -4.17 12.11
N LEU A 277 -13.43 -3.96 10.87
CA LEU A 277 -14.82 -3.58 10.60
C LEU A 277 -15.81 -4.69 10.94
N SER A 278 -15.46 -5.97 10.76
CA SER A 278 -16.31 -7.10 11.14
C SER A 278 -16.60 -7.11 12.64
N ARG A 279 -15.63 -6.66 13.46
CA ARG A 279 -15.77 -6.47 14.90
C ARG A 279 -16.61 -5.23 15.26
N MET A 280 -16.87 -4.33 14.28
CA MET A 280 -17.60 -3.05 14.45
C MET A 280 -18.98 -3.05 13.81
N ASN A 281 -19.70 -4.16 13.88
CA ASN A 281 -21.06 -4.29 13.36
C ASN A 281 -21.17 -4.04 11.83
N CYS A 282 -20.18 -4.53 11.06
CA CYS A 282 -20.22 -4.58 9.61
C CYS A 282 -20.21 -6.03 9.11
N ASP A 283 -21.04 -6.34 8.11
CA ASP A 283 -20.94 -7.57 7.33
C ASP A 283 -19.97 -7.34 6.18
N VAL A 284 -18.79 -7.93 6.25
CA VAL A 284 -17.74 -7.68 5.26
C VAL A 284 -17.46 -8.90 4.41
N LYS A 285 -17.45 -8.70 3.08
CA LYS A 285 -16.90 -9.63 2.11
C LYS A 285 -15.75 -8.98 1.35
N VAL A 286 -14.67 -9.73 1.14
CA VAL A 286 -13.50 -9.29 0.36
C VAL A 286 -13.48 -10.06 -0.96
N ILE A 287 -13.41 -9.35 -2.09
CA ILE A 287 -13.39 -9.94 -3.42
C ILE A 287 -12.01 -9.72 -4.03
N LEU A 288 -11.37 -10.81 -4.44
CA LEU A 288 -9.99 -10.88 -4.92
C LEU A 288 -9.89 -11.68 -6.22
N PRO A 289 -8.88 -11.43 -7.06
CA PRO A 289 -8.54 -12.38 -8.12
C PRO A 289 -7.94 -13.66 -7.52
N ARG A 290 -8.32 -14.82 -8.06
CA ARG A 290 -7.72 -16.11 -7.72
C ARG A 290 -6.42 -16.29 -8.50
N TYR A 291 -5.35 -15.63 -8.07
CA TYR A 291 -4.06 -15.77 -8.72
C TYR A 291 -3.46 -17.16 -8.51
N ARG A 292 -2.73 -17.64 -9.51
CA ARG A 292 -2.00 -18.91 -9.42
C ARG A 292 -0.92 -18.90 -8.32
N CYS A 293 -0.36 -17.74 -7.99
CA CYS A 293 0.67 -17.60 -6.97
C CYS A 293 0.15 -17.71 -5.52
N ILE A 294 -1.16 -17.71 -5.29
CA ILE A 294 -1.73 -17.95 -3.95
C ILE A 294 -1.25 -19.31 -3.46
N PRO A 295 -0.70 -19.42 -2.22
CA PRO A 295 -0.19 -20.68 -1.69
C PRO A 295 -1.26 -21.79 -1.70
N TRP A 296 -0.84 -23.01 -2.02
CA TRP A 296 -1.73 -24.17 -2.13
C TRP A 296 -2.50 -24.47 -0.85
N GLU A 297 -1.91 -24.18 0.31
CA GLU A 297 -2.55 -24.33 1.61
C GLU A 297 -3.88 -23.56 1.74
N TYR A 298 -4.00 -22.40 1.08
CA TYR A 298 -5.24 -21.61 1.02
C TYR A 298 -6.13 -22.11 -0.13
N GLN A 299 -5.58 -22.30 -1.31
CA GLN A 299 -6.35 -22.72 -2.48
C GLN A 299 -7.08 -24.05 -2.24
N SER A 300 -6.45 -25.00 -1.54
CA SER A 300 -7.03 -26.31 -1.26
C SER A 300 -8.23 -26.28 -0.28
N LYS A 301 -8.38 -25.19 0.45
CA LYS A 301 -9.48 -24.99 1.42
C LYS A 301 -10.63 -24.15 0.86
N MET A 302 -10.46 -23.58 -0.35
CA MET A 302 -11.49 -22.78 -1.00
C MET A 302 -12.68 -23.65 -1.39
N VAL A 303 -13.89 -23.15 -1.16
CA VAL A 303 -15.16 -23.81 -1.47
C VAL A 303 -15.74 -23.21 -2.74
N TYR A 304 -16.04 -24.04 -3.73
CA TYR A 304 -16.68 -23.60 -4.97
C TYR A 304 -18.12 -23.14 -4.71
N ARG A 305 -18.49 -21.94 -5.22
CA ARG A 305 -19.81 -21.32 -5.04
C ARG A 305 -20.62 -21.20 -6.33
N GLY A 306 -20.00 -21.41 -7.47
CA GLY A 306 -20.67 -21.38 -8.76
C GLY A 306 -19.84 -20.74 -9.86
N GLU A 307 -20.39 -20.78 -11.08
CA GLU A 307 -19.75 -20.20 -12.26
C GLU A 307 -20.78 -19.67 -13.27
N PHE A 308 -20.34 -18.79 -14.13
CA PHE A 308 -21.15 -18.26 -15.23
C PHE A 308 -20.26 -17.72 -16.35
N GLN A 309 -20.86 -17.49 -17.51
CA GLN A 309 -20.22 -16.81 -18.64
C GLN A 309 -20.57 -15.32 -18.60
N MET A 310 -19.56 -14.46 -18.67
CA MET A 310 -19.72 -13.00 -18.60
C MET A 310 -19.22 -12.34 -19.90
N PRO A 311 -20.09 -11.63 -20.66
CA PRO A 311 -19.62 -10.81 -21.76
C PRO A 311 -18.75 -9.66 -21.22
N LEU A 312 -17.57 -9.48 -21.81
CA LEU A 312 -16.61 -8.44 -21.36
C LEU A 312 -16.39 -7.38 -22.43
N CYS A 313 -15.79 -7.78 -23.55
CA CYS A 313 -15.29 -6.88 -24.58
C CYS A 313 -16.43 -6.18 -25.37
N SER A 314 -16.08 -5.10 -26.07
CA SER A 314 -17.04 -4.34 -26.87
C SER A 314 -17.65 -5.12 -28.03
N ASP A 315 -17.02 -6.23 -28.45
CA ASP A 315 -17.53 -7.17 -29.45
C ASP A 315 -18.43 -8.27 -28.83
N GLY A 316 -18.68 -8.25 -27.53
CA GLY A 316 -19.52 -9.22 -26.82
C GLY A 316 -18.82 -10.54 -26.48
N ARG A 317 -17.49 -10.64 -26.64
CA ARG A 317 -16.71 -11.81 -26.23
C ARG A 317 -16.91 -12.10 -24.75
N SER A 318 -17.28 -13.35 -24.44
CA SER A 318 -17.59 -13.79 -23.08
C SER A 318 -16.44 -14.61 -22.50
N PHE A 319 -16.30 -14.54 -21.19
CA PHE A 319 -15.28 -15.22 -20.41
C PHE A 319 -15.90 -15.96 -19.24
N TYR A 320 -15.29 -17.06 -18.88
CA TYR A 320 -15.62 -17.81 -17.67
C TYR A 320 -15.36 -16.96 -16.42
N VAL A 321 -16.27 -17.05 -15.46
CA VAL A 321 -16.14 -16.50 -14.11
C VAL A 321 -16.51 -17.57 -13.11
N GLY A 322 -15.53 -18.10 -12.37
CA GLY A 322 -15.77 -18.98 -11.24
C GLY A 322 -15.69 -18.18 -9.93
N ILE A 323 -16.38 -18.66 -8.90
CA ILE A 323 -16.38 -18.09 -7.57
C ILE A 323 -15.91 -19.14 -6.57
N MET A 324 -14.81 -18.87 -5.88
CA MET A 324 -14.28 -19.71 -4.82
C MET A 324 -14.31 -18.92 -3.52
N GLU A 325 -14.89 -19.47 -2.46
CA GLU A 325 -15.02 -18.81 -1.17
C GLU A 325 -14.07 -19.42 -0.13
N TYR A 326 -13.46 -18.59 0.67
CA TYR A 326 -12.69 -18.98 1.86
C TYR A 326 -13.05 -18.08 3.03
N VAL A 327 -13.27 -18.66 4.21
CA VAL A 327 -13.55 -17.89 5.43
C VAL A 327 -12.34 -17.94 6.33
N TRP A 328 -11.84 -16.76 6.71
CA TRP A 328 -10.68 -16.63 7.59
C TRP A 328 -10.83 -15.41 8.49
N ASP A 329 -10.46 -15.56 9.77
CA ASP A 329 -10.59 -14.53 10.81
C ASP A 329 -11.95 -13.82 10.85
N GLY A 330 -13.02 -14.59 10.64
CA GLY A 330 -14.39 -14.07 10.63
C GLY A 330 -14.79 -13.26 9.39
N VAL A 331 -13.91 -13.13 8.40
CA VAL A 331 -14.18 -12.44 7.13
C VAL A 331 -14.36 -13.46 6.01
N VAL A 332 -15.30 -13.19 5.11
CA VAL A 332 -15.56 -14.00 3.92
C VAL A 332 -14.75 -13.44 2.74
N TYR A 333 -13.93 -14.28 2.13
CA TYR A 333 -13.13 -13.96 0.93
C TYR A 333 -13.70 -14.70 -0.27
N ASP A 334 -14.19 -13.97 -1.27
CA ASP A 334 -14.65 -14.48 -2.54
C ASP A 334 -13.58 -14.26 -3.61
N PHE A 335 -13.02 -15.34 -4.15
CA PHE A 335 -11.99 -15.30 -5.18
C PHE A 335 -12.61 -15.49 -6.55
N ILE A 336 -12.35 -14.56 -7.46
CA ILE A 336 -12.74 -14.64 -8.86
C ILE A 336 -11.77 -15.54 -9.61
N ASP A 337 -12.22 -16.70 -10.04
CA ASP A 337 -11.43 -17.69 -10.77
C ASP A 337 -11.53 -17.47 -12.28
N ASN A 338 -10.38 -17.28 -12.92
CA ASN A 338 -10.21 -17.31 -14.37
C ASN A 338 -8.73 -17.54 -14.71
N GLN A 339 -8.42 -18.67 -15.32
CA GLN A 339 -7.04 -19.06 -15.67
C GLN A 339 -6.44 -18.20 -16.78
N GLU A 340 -7.27 -17.61 -17.68
CA GLU A 340 -6.77 -16.77 -18.78
C GLU A 340 -6.15 -15.47 -18.26
N PHE A 341 -6.69 -14.91 -17.16
CA PHE A 341 -6.24 -13.62 -16.62
C PHE A 341 -5.34 -13.71 -15.39
N PHE A 342 -5.40 -14.83 -14.62
CA PHE A 342 -4.74 -14.88 -13.29
C PHE A 342 -3.69 -15.98 -13.17
N SER A 343 -3.22 -16.56 -14.29
CA SER A 343 -2.23 -17.66 -14.27
C SER A 343 -0.78 -17.22 -14.32
N ASP A 344 -0.47 -15.93 -14.53
CA ASP A 344 0.87 -15.42 -14.78
C ASP A 344 1.85 -15.50 -13.59
N GLY A 345 1.42 -15.89 -12.42
CA GLY A 345 2.28 -16.08 -11.26
C GLY A 345 2.59 -14.79 -10.48
N ASN A 346 2.41 -13.60 -11.06
CA ASN A 346 2.51 -12.30 -10.39
C ASN A 346 1.20 -11.52 -10.54
N PRO A 347 0.73 -10.85 -9.48
CA PRO A 347 -0.47 -10.01 -9.55
C PRO A 347 -0.32 -8.87 -10.56
N TYR A 348 0.87 -8.28 -10.63
CA TYR A 348 1.20 -7.17 -11.52
C TYR A 348 2.29 -7.59 -12.51
N THR A 349 2.07 -7.32 -13.79
CA THR A 349 2.96 -7.69 -14.89
C THR A 349 3.35 -6.45 -15.70
N SER A 350 2.82 -6.33 -16.90
CA SER A 350 2.96 -5.12 -17.71
C SER A 350 1.60 -4.45 -17.89
N ILE A 351 1.59 -3.13 -18.07
CA ILE A 351 0.33 -2.39 -18.27
C ILE A 351 -0.54 -2.97 -19.40
N ILE A 352 0.10 -3.52 -20.45
CA ILE A 352 -0.59 -4.13 -21.58
C ILE A 352 -1.37 -5.38 -21.17
N GLN A 353 -0.82 -6.19 -20.27
CA GLN A 353 -1.44 -7.40 -19.74
C GLN A 353 -2.39 -7.08 -18.59
N ASP A 354 -2.08 -6.06 -17.81
CA ASP A 354 -2.86 -5.70 -16.63
C ASP A 354 -4.16 -4.96 -16.97
N ILE A 355 -4.22 -4.21 -18.09
CA ILE A 355 -5.46 -3.55 -18.54
C ILE A 355 -6.59 -4.58 -18.80
N PRO A 356 -6.39 -5.63 -19.63
CA PRO A 356 -7.40 -6.68 -19.79
C PRO A 356 -7.78 -7.37 -18.47
N LYS A 357 -6.78 -7.74 -17.69
CA LYS A 357 -6.90 -8.41 -16.37
C LYS A 357 -7.83 -7.65 -15.44
N PHE A 358 -7.58 -6.35 -15.25
CA PHE A 358 -8.35 -5.55 -14.30
C PHE A 358 -9.65 -4.98 -14.87
N CYS A 359 -9.80 -4.86 -16.19
CA CYS A 359 -11.12 -4.71 -16.82
C CYS A 359 -12.01 -5.92 -16.53
N PHE A 360 -11.49 -7.14 -16.71
CA PHE A 360 -12.20 -8.38 -16.38
C PHE A 360 -12.53 -8.43 -14.89
N PHE A 361 -11.54 -8.29 -14.01
CA PHE A 361 -11.72 -8.38 -12.56
C PHE A 361 -12.79 -7.42 -12.03
N SER A 362 -12.70 -6.13 -12.40
CA SER A 362 -13.66 -5.11 -11.95
C SER A 362 -15.11 -5.44 -12.35
N LYS A 363 -15.32 -5.98 -13.56
CA LYS A 363 -16.65 -6.38 -14.03
C LYS A 363 -17.11 -7.68 -13.38
N ALA A 364 -16.21 -8.67 -13.27
CA ALA A 364 -16.49 -9.97 -12.69
C ALA A 364 -16.86 -9.88 -11.20
N ALA A 365 -16.22 -8.98 -10.44
CA ALA A 365 -16.58 -8.73 -9.05
C ALA A 365 -18.04 -8.30 -8.87
N LEU A 366 -18.52 -7.35 -9.69
CA LEU A 366 -19.94 -6.95 -9.67
C LEU A 366 -20.87 -8.07 -10.17
N ALA A 367 -20.46 -8.79 -11.21
CA ALA A 367 -21.24 -9.90 -11.75
C ALA A 367 -21.38 -11.04 -10.72
N ALA A 368 -20.31 -11.32 -9.95
CA ALA A 368 -20.33 -12.31 -8.88
C ALA A 368 -21.25 -11.90 -7.73
N LEU A 369 -21.20 -10.65 -7.27
CA LEU A 369 -22.14 -10.11 -6.29
C LEU A 369 -23.60 -10.27 -6.74
N ASN A 370 -23.87 -9.94 -8.00
CA ASN A 370 -25.21 -10.07 -8.56
C ASN A 370 -25.64 -11.54 -8.73
N PHE A 371 -24.72 -12.43 -9.09
CA PHE A 371 -24.97 -13.88 -9.23
C PHE A 371 -25.30 -14.52 -7.87
N MET A 372 -24.58 -14.12 -6.81
CA MET A 372 -24.82 -14.58 -5.44
C MET A 372 -26.04 -13.93 -4.77
N ASP A 373 -26.72 -13.00 -5.46
CA ASP A 373 -27.80 -12.14 -4.92
C ASP A 373 -27.40 -11.45 -3.58
N TRP A 374 -26.11 -11.13 -3.42
CA TRP A 374 -25.61 -10.42 -2.27
C TRP A 374 -25.41 -8.93 -2.61
N ILE A 375 -26.31 -8.08 -2.11
CA ILE A 375 -26.38 -6.67 -2.45
C ILE A 375 -25.84 -5.86 -1.27
N PRO A 376 -24.58 -5.40 -1.30
CA PRO A 376 -23.99 -4.64 -0.20
C PRO A 376 -24.59 -3.23 -0.13
N ASP A 377 -24.52 -2.62 1.06
CA ASP A 377 -24.80 -1.21 1.25
C ASP A 377 -23.72 -0.33 0.61
N VAL A 378 -22.46 -0.76 0.75
CA VAL A 378 -21.29 -0.06 0.21
C VAL A 378 -20.40 -1.04 -0.55
N ILE A 379 -19.93 -0.62 -1.71
CA ILE A 379 -18.84 -1.26 -2.46
C ILE A 379 -17.60 -0.38 -2.30
N HIS A 380 -16.61 -0.90 -1.58
CA HIS A 380 -15.36 -0.21 -1.30
C HIS A 380 -14.24 -0.76 -2.20
N CYS A 381 -13.82 0.05 -3.16
CA CYS A 381 -12.82 -0.28 -4.17
C CYS A 381 -11.44 0.26 -3.77
N HIS A 382 -10.39 -0.45 -4.16
CA HIS A 382 -9.03 -0.10 -3.81
C HIS A 382 -8.14 0.03 -5.03
N ASP A 383 -7.54 1.21 -5.22
CA ASP A 383 -6.64 1.59 -6.30
C ASP A 383 -7.22 1.42 -7.72
N TRP A 384 -6.38 1.59 -8.74
CA TRP A 384 -6.77 1.59 -10.15
C TRP A 384 -7.28 0.22 -10.64
N GLN A 385 -6.85 -0.85 -10.01
CA GLN A 385 -7.23 -2.22 -10.37
C GLN A 385 -8.72 -2.49 -10.13
N ALA A 386 -9.32 -1.82 -9.18
CA ALA A 386 -10.77 -1.88 -8.90
C ALA A 386 -11.54 -0.62 -9.35
N ALA A 387 -10.86 0.35 -9.96
CA ALA A 387 -11.44 1.66 -10.25
C ALA A 387 -12.55 1.64 -11.31
N LEU A 388 -12.62 0.61 -12.17
CA LEU A 388 -13.74 0.48 -13.11
C LEU A 388 -15.02 -0.03 -12.45
N VAL A 389 -14.99 -0.55 -11.23
CA VAL A 389 -16.20 -1.00 -10.50
C VAL A 389 -17.26 0.10 -10.38
N PRO A 390 -16.95 1.31 -9.88
CA PRO A 390 -17.92 2.41 -9.84
C PRO A 390 -18.43 2.81 -11.21
N VAL A 391 -17.58 2.73 -12.26
CA VAL A 391 -17.97 3.03 -13.64
C VAL A 391 -18.97 2.01 -14.14
N TYR A 392 -18.67 0.72 -13.99
CA TYR A 392 -19.57 -0.39 -14.37
C TYR A 392 -20.90 -0.33 -13.62
N LEU A 393 -20.86 -0.03 -12.31
CA LEU A 393 -22.05 0.05 -11.48
C LEU A 393 -23.03 1.13 -11.99
N ARG A 394 -22.52 2.28 -12.45
CA ARG A 394 -23.33 3.40 -12.95
C ARG A 394 -23.65 3.31 -14.45
N THR A 395 -23.14 2.31 -15.15
CA THR A 395 -23.37 2.09 -16.58
C THR A 395 -24.02 0.73 -16.83
N LEU A 396 -23.23 -0.33 -16.92
CA LEU A 396 -23.70 -1.66 -17.32
C LEU A 396 -24.55 -2.36 -16.24
N PHE A 397 -24.40 -2.03 -14.98
CA PHE A 397 -25.16 -2.57 -13.85
C PHE A 397 -26.22 -1.59 -13.30
N ALA A 398 -26.45 -0.45 -13.98
CA ALA A 398 -27.36 0.59 -13.50
C ALA A 398 -28.83 0.12 -13.35
N THR A 399 -29.23 -0.95 -14.03
CA THR A 399 -30.59 -1.54 -13.95
C THR A 399 -30.66 -2.76 -13.05
N THR A 400 -29.56 -3.19 -12.44
CA THR A 400 -29.54 -4.31 -11.49
C THR A 400 -29.83 -3.86 -10.07
N LYS A 401 -30.12 -4.79 -9.16
CA LYS A 401 -30.28 -4.51 -7.73
C LYS A 401 -29.04 -3.81 -7.13
N LEU A 402 -27.84 -4.13 -7.63
CA LEU A 402 -26.58 -3.54 -7.19
C LEU A 402 -26.52 -2.02 -7.36
N SER A 403 -27.32 -1.43 -8.25
CA SER A 403 -27.36 0.03 -8.47
C SER A 403 -27.72 0.84 -7.23
N SER A 404 -28.36 0.19 -6.22
CA SER A 404 -28.65 0.78 -4.92
C SER A 404 -27.43 0.95 -4.01
N ALA A 405 -26.33 0.22 -4.27
CA ALA A 405 -25.10 0.32 -3.49
C ALA A 405 -24.40 1.68 -3.68
N LYS A 406 -23.86 2.20 -2.61
CA LYS A 406 -22.96 3.36 -2.64
C LYS A 406 -21.54 2.88 -2.92
N THR A 407 -20.71 3.73 -3.52
CA THR A 407 -19.33 3.37 -3.85
C THR A 407 -18.34 4.26 -3.13
N MET A 408 -17.28 3.65 -2.62
CA MET A 408 -16.09 4.33 -2.10
C MET A 408 -14.88 3.84 -2.87
N LEU A 409 -13.94 4.72 -3.19
CA LEU A 409 -12.67 4.37 -3.85
C LEU A 409 -11.52 4.94 -3.02
N THR A 410 -10.65 4.05 -2.52
CA THR A 410 -9.43 4.42 -1.80
C THR A 410 -8.23 4.47 -2.74
N ILE A 411 -7.49 5.57 -2.70
CA ILE A 411 -6.20 5.77 -3.35
C ILE A 411 -5.10 5.39 -2.35
N HIS A 412 -4.40 4.28 -2.59
CA HIS A 412 -3.24 3.90 -1.79
C HIS A 412 -1.95 4.50 -2.37
N ASN A 413 -1.83 4.59 -3.70
CA ASN A 413 -0.72 5.25 -4.35
C ASN A 413 -1.15 5.84 -5.70
N LEU A 414 -1.26 7.17 -5.77
CA LEU A 414 -1.74 7.89 -6.95
C LEU A 414 -0.82 7.75 -8.18
N ARG A 415 0.43 7.33 -8.00
CA ARG A 415 1.37 7.10 -9.10
C ARG A 415 0.90 6.01 -10.07
N PHE A 416 0.10 5.06 -9.58
CA PHE A 416 -0.43 3.96 -10.38
C PHE A 416 -1.90 4.23 -10.74
N GLN A 417 -2.20 4.39 -12.03
CA GLN A 417 -3.49 4.91 -12.48
C GLN A 417 -4.20 4.06 -13.54
N GLY A 418 -3.55 3.03 -14.09
CA GLY A 418 -4.12 2.24 -15.18
C GLY A 418 -4.35 3.08 -16.44
N VAL A 419 -3.29 3.79 -16.89
CA VAL A 419 -3.33 4.64 -18.10
C VAL A 419 -2.89 3.85 -19.32
N TYR A 420 -3.74 3.80 -20.33
CA TYR A 420 -3.43 3.20 -21.61
C TYR A 420 -4.31 3.78 -22.72
N ASN A 421 -4.01 3.42 -23.99
CA ASN A 421 -4.75 4.00 -25.12
C ASN A 421 -6.26 3.71 -25.06
N ILE A 422 -7.05 4.69 -25.48
CA ILE A 422 -8.52 4.64 -25.44
C ILE A 422 -9.10 3.43 -26.19
N PRO A 423 -8.63 3.07 -27.42
CA PRO A 423 -9.17 1.92 -28.12
C PRO A 423 -9.05 0.59 -27.33
N THR A 424 -7.91 0.34 -26.70
CA THR A 424 -7.66 -0.88 -25.91
C THR A 424 -8.54 -0.93 -24.66
N ILE A 425 -8.56 0.16 -23.84
CA ILE A 425 -9.40 0.18 -22.64
C ILE A 425 -10.87 0.07 -23.01
N ARG A 426 -11.31 0.76 -24.08
CA ARG A 426 -12.70 0.66 -24.55
C ARG A 426 -13.06 -0.75 -25.03
N TYR A 427 -12.15 -1.40 -25.76
CA TYR A 427 -12.37 -2.77 -26.22
C TYR A 427 -12.51 -3.73 -25.05
N TRP A 428 -11.54 -3.78 -24.14
CA TRP A 428 -11.53 -4.72 -23.03
C TRP A 428 -12.57 -4.43 -21.95
N SER A 429 -12.89 -3.18 -21.70
CA SER A 429 -13.91 -2.83 -20.71
C SER A 429 -15.34 -3.06 -21.20
N GLY A 430 -15.58 -3.03 -22.52
CA GLY A 430 -16.93 -3.03 -23.08
C GLY A 430 -17.79 -1.84 -22.64
N LEU A 431 -17.19 -0.80 -22.10
CA LEU A 431 -17.89 0.39 -21.64
C LEU A 431 -18.41 1.23 -22.81
N PRO A 432 -19.58 1.88 -22.64
CA PRO A 432 -20.15 2.72 -23.68
C PRO A 432 -19.26 3.94 -23.97
N SER A 433 -19.28 4.40 -25.23
CA SER A 433 -18.39 5.46 -25.70
C SER A 433 -18.53 6.79 -24.94
N TYR A 434 -19.70 7.11 -24.42
CA TYR A 434 -19.96 8.36 -23.73
C TYR A 434 -19.17 8.53 -22.41
N VAL A 435 -18.66 7.45 -21.80
CA VAL A 435 -17.81 7.56 -20.60
C VAL A 435 -16.37 7.93 -20.92
N PHE A 436 -15.95 7.81 -22.19
CA PHE A 436 -14.63 8.21 -22.66
C PHE A 436 -14.63 9.70 -23.05
N ASN A 437 -14.71 10.57 -22.05
CA ASN A 437 -14.70 12.01 -22.17
C ASN A 437 -13.72 12.63 -21.16
N LYS A 438 -13.40 13.92 -21.31
CA LYS A 438 -12.41 14.64 -20.50
C LYS A 438 -12.73 14.72 -19.01
N ASP A 439 -14.00 14.62 -18.63
CA ASP A 439 -14.46 14.74 -17.25
C ASP A 439 -14.51 13.37 -16.56
N ALA A 440 -14.37 12.27 -17.30
CA ALA A 440 -14.43 10.90 -16.81
C ALA A 440 -13.14 10.12 -17.12
N LEU A 441 -13.16 9.18 -18.08
CA LEU A 441 -12.05 8.26 -18.32
C LEU A 441 -10.91 8.85 -19.15
N THR A 442 -11.10 9.92 -19.92
CA THR A 442 -10.07 10.39 -20.83
C THR A 442 -8.99 11.19 -20.09
N GLN A 443 -7.74 10.73 -20.16
CA GLN A 443 -6.55 11.43 -19.65
C GLN A 443 -6.12 12.56 -20.60
N ASN A 444 -6.01 12.19 -21.88
CA ASN A 444 -5.70 13.08 -22.99
C ASN A 444 -6.43 12.56 -24.24
N TRP A 445 -6.17 13.12 -25.41
CA TRP A 445 -6.86 12.70 -26.64
C TRP A 445 -6.49 11.30 -27.15
N LEU A 446 -5.42 10.67 -26.65
CA LEU A 446 -4.99 9.29 -26.99
C LEU A 446 -5.33 8.28 -25.90
N ASP A 447 -5.21 8.67 -24.62
CA ASP A 447 -5.20 7.76 -23.49
C ASP A 447 -6.41 7.95 -22.59
N ALA A 448 -6.87 6.84 -22.06
CA ALA A 448 -7.80 6.78 -20.94
C ALA A 448 -7.07 6.40 -19.64
N ASN A 449 -7.67 6.75 -18.52
CA ASN A 449 -7.18 6.55 -17.18
C ASN A 449 -8.27 5.90 -16.33
N MET A 450 -8.04 4.66 -15.91
CA MET A 450 -9.02 3.87 -15.18
C MET A 450 -9.29 4.45 -13.80
N LEU A 451 -8.24 4.89 -13.08
CA LEU A 451 -8.39 5.51 -11.77
C LEU A 451 -9.22 6.79 -11.85
N LYS A 452 -8.94 7.67 -12.83
CA LYS A 452 -9.70 8.90 -13.06
C LYS A 452 -11.20 8.61 -13.26
N GLY A 453 -11.52 7.57 -14.04
CA GLY A 453 -12.89 7.10 -14.21
C GLY A 453 -13.52 6.70 -12.89
N GLY A 454 -12.83 5.89 -12.09
CA GLY A 454 -13.28 5.47 -10.77
C GLY A 454 -13.54 6.65 -9.83
N LEU A 455 -12.62 7.61 -9.78
CA LEU A 455 -12.77 8.84 -8.98
C LEU A 455 -14.00 9.64 -9.38
N THR A 456 -14.28 9.76 -10.69
CA THR A 456 -15.46 10.46 -11.19
C THR A 456 -16.76 9.81 -10.71
N TYR A 457 -16.86 8.48 -10.86
CA TYR A 457 -18.12 7.74 -10.65
C TYR A 457 -18.34 7.30 -9.19
N SER A 458 -17.35 7.37 -8.33
CA SER A 458 -17.49 7.04 -6.90
C SER A 458 -18.29 8.08 -6.12
N ASN A 459 -19.04 7.63 -5.12
CA ASN A 459 -19.77 8.52 -4.20
C ASN A 459 -18.82 9.20 -3.21
N MET A 460 -17.79 8.49 -2.74
CA MET A 460 -16.74 8.97 -1.84
C MET A 460 -15.37 8.56 -2.37
N ILE A 461 -14.39 9.40 -2.14
CA ILE A 461 -12.98 9.12 -2.40
C ILE A 461 -12.26 9.18 -1.07
N THR A 462 -11.43 8.19 -0.78
CA THR A 462 -10.53 8.22 0.36
C THR A 462 -9.09 8.04 -0.08
N THR A 463 -8.17 8.49 0.76
CA THR A 463 -6.75 8.17 0.67
C THR A 463 -6.19 7.95 2.07
N VAL A 464 -4.96 7.50 2.16
CA VAL A 464 -4.41 6.85 3.35
C VAL A 464 -3.66 7.79 4.30
N SER A 465 -3.88 9.10 4.17
CA SER A 465 -3.50 10.11 5.19
C SER A 465 -4.14 11.47 4.91
N GLY A 466 -4.26 12.30 5.94
CA GLY A 466 -4.79 13.67 5.83
C GLY A 466 -3.86 14.57 5.03
N THR A 467 -2.56 14.52 5.32
CA THR A 467 -1.53 15.27 4.59
C THR A 467 -1.48 14.84 3.13
N TYR A 468 -1.50 13.53 2.83
CA TYR A 468 -1.50 13.05 1.46
C TYR A 468 -2.74 13.47 0.68
N ALA A 469 -3.92 13.52 1.33
CA ALA A 469 -5.13 14.06 0.70
C ALA A 469 -4.96 15.53 0.27
N GLY A 470 -4.17 16.31 0.99
CA GLY A 470 -3.77 17.66 0.60
C GLY A 470 -2.74 17.67 -0.54
N GLU A 471 -1.68 16.89 -0.39
CA GLU A 471 -0.55 16.79 -1.33
C GLU A 471 -1.00 16.41 -2.75
N ILE A 472 -1.84 15.37 -2.91
CA ILE A 472 -2.32 14.90 -4.22
C ILE A 472 -3.21 15.90 -4.97
N GLN A 473 -3.64 16.97 -4.33
CA GLN A 473 -4.34 18.09 -4.94
C GLN A 473 -3.39 19.18 -5.47
N THR A 474 -2.07 19.01 -5.31
CA THR A 474 -1.05 19.93 -5.81
C THR A 474 -0.42 19.40 -7.11
N PRO A 475 0.10 20.26 -7.98
CA PRO A 475 0.80 19.82 -9.18
C PRO A 475 2.02 18.93 -8.93
N GLU A 476 2.67 19.09 -7.76
CA GLU A 476 3.88 18.37 -7.37
C GLU A 476 3.62 16.89 -7.08
N TYR A 477 2.52 16.57 -6.37
CA TYR A 477 2.18 15.21 -5.94
C TYR A 477 0.95 14.63 -6.65
N GLY A 478 0.27 15.43 -7.47
CA GLY A 478 -1.02 15.07 -8.07
C GLY A 478 -0.94 14.16 -9.29
N GLU A 479 0.27 13.79 -9.77
CA GLU A 479 0.51 12.84 -10.86
C GLU A 479 -0.39 13.11 -12.08
N LYS A 480 -0.58 14.39 -12.43
CA LYS A 480 -1.47 14.90 -13.50
C LYS A 480 -2.98 14.76 -13.21
N LEU A 481 -3.37 14.38 -12.01
CA LEU A 481 -4.77 14.34 -11.55
C LEU A 481 -5.09 15.42 -10.49
N ASP A 482 -4.16 16.30 -10.17
CA ASP A 482 -4.32 17.36 -9.16
C ASP A 482 -5.56 18.24 -9.42
N ALA A 483 -5.78 18.70 -10.63
CA ALA A 483 -6.96 19.49 -10.99
C ALA A 483 -8.27 18.69 -10.86
N HIS A 484 -8.23 17.39 -11.22
CA HIS A 484 -9.37 16.48 -11.10
C HIS A 484 -9.70 16.20 -9.63
N LEU A 485 -8.69 16.00 -8.79
CA LEU A 485 -8.86 15.79 -7.35
C LEU A 485 -9.34 17.05 -6.65
N ARG A 486 -8.85 18.24 -7.01
CA ARG A 486 -9.41 19.52 -6.52
C ARG A 486 -10.87 19.69 -6.88
N TYR A 487 -11.26 19.34 -8.10
CA TYR A 487 -12.68 19.38 -8.51
C TYR A 487 -13.55 18.45 -7.66
N HIS A 488 -13.01 17.30 -7.23
CA HIS A 488 -13.68 16.32 -6.39
C HIS A 488 -13.37 16.44 -4.89
N SER A 489 -12.73 17.52 -4.44
CA SER A 489 -12.28 17.72 -3.04
C SER A 489 -13.40 17.58 -2.01
N GLY A 490 -14.64 17.95 -2.37
CA GLY A 490 -15.80 17.82 -1.48
C GLY A 490 -16.09 16.37 -1.03
N LYS A 491 -15.70 15.38 -1.82
CA LYS A 491 -15.85 13.94 -1.48
C LYS A 491 -14.53 13.22 -1.18
N LEU A 492 -13.40 13.93 -1.11
CA LEU A 492 -12.09 13.38 -0.76
C LEU A 492 -11.87 13.47 0.75
N ARG A 493 -11.42 12.36 1.36
CA ARG A 493 -11.05 12.26 2.78
C ARG A 493 -9.73 11.52 2.93
N GLY A 494 -8.90 11.94 3.88
CA GLY A 494 -7.69 11.23 4.29
C GLY A 494 -7.94 10.50 5.60
N ILE A 495 -7.59 9.20 5.65
CA ILE A 495 -7.67 8.36 6.86
C ILE A 495 -6.35 7.61 6.96
N VAL A 496 -5.61 7.82 8.03
CA VAL A 496 -4.34 7.11 8.27
C VAL A 496 -4.63 5.62 8.53
N ASN A 497 -3.83 4.72 7.94
CA ASN A 497 -3.93 3.29 8.20
C ASN A 497 -3.46 2.97 9.63
N GLY A 498 -3.95 1.86 10.16
CA GLY A 498 -3.38 1.23 11.35
C GLY A 498 -2.44 0.07 11.00
N ILE A 499 -1.95 -0.63 12.04
CA ILE A 499 -1.29 -1.93 11.93
C ILE A 499 -2.12 -3.01 12.63
N ASP A 500 -1.98 -4.25 12.20
CA ASP A 500 -2.66 -5.39 12.85
C ASP A 500 -1.83 -5.88 14.04
N TYR A 501 -2.38 -5.76 15.25
CA TYR A 501 -1.72 -6.19 16.48
C TYR A 501 -1.69 -7.71 16.68
N ASP A 502 -2.44 -8.48 15.88
CA ASP A 502 -2.32 -9.94 15.89
C ASP A 502 -1.06 -10.40 15.13
N ILE A 503 -0.51 -9.53 14.23
CA ILE A 503 0.72 -9.77 13.47
C ILE A 503 1.89 -8.97 14.08
N TRP A 504 1.68 -7.67 14.31
CA TRP A 504 2.73 -6.73 14.74
C TRP A 504 2.58 -6.40 16.22
N ASN A 505 2.96 -7.32 17.11
CA ASN A 505 2.89 -7.12 18.57
C ASN A 505 4.10 -7.73 19.26
N PRO A 506 5.04 -6.94 19.78
CA PRO A 506 6.27 -7.44 20.36
C PRO A 506 6.05 -8.36 21.59
N TRP A 507 4.88 -8.30 22.24
CA TRP A 507 4.53 -9.19 23.35
C TRP A 507 4.26 -10.64 22.91
N THR A 508 3.62 -10.83 21.75
CA THR A 508 3.17 -12.15 21.27
C THR A 508 3.89 -12.62 20.01
N ASP A 509 4.78 -11.82 19.45
CA ASP A 509 5.44 -12.06 18.17
C ASP A 509 6.39 -13.27 18.23
N PRO A 510 6.09 -14.39 17.54
CA PRO A 510 6.91 -15.58 17.55
C PRO A 510 8.22 -15.45 16.77
N MET A 511 8.40 -14.34 16.02
CA MET A 511 9.59 -14.10 15.17
C MET A 511 10.74 -13.48 15.97
N LEU A 512 10.49 -12.99 17.19
CA LEU A 512 11.48 -12.31 18.03
C LEU A 512 12.37 -13.28 18.77
N HIS A 513 13.59 -12.84 19.06
CA HIS A 513 14.47 -13.56 19.99
C HIS A 513 13.91 -13.53 21.42
N THR A 514 13.40 -12.35 21.84
CA THR A 514 12.80 -12.16 23.16
C THR A 514 11.59 -11.25 23.03
N ASN A 515 10.42 -11.71 23.50
CA ASN A 515 9.20 -10.92 23.55
C ASN A 515 9.24 -9.87 24.66
N TYR A 516 8.52 -8.76 24.45
CA TYR A 516 8.46 -7.66 25.41
C TYR A 516 7.20 -6.82 25.26
N ASP A 517 6.88 -6.07 26.29
CA ASP A 517 5.87 -5.04 26.33
C ASP A 517 6.47 -3.70 26.81
N ILE A 518 5.64 -2.68 26.98
CA ILE A 518 6.06 -1.35 27.45
C ILE A 518 6.76 -1.37 28.82
N THR A 519 6.44 -2.34 29.69
CA THR A 519 6.97 -2.40 31.07
C THR A 519 8.41 -2.91 31.12
N ASN A 520 8.80 -3.73 30.16
CA ASN A 520 10.10 -4.41 30.12
C ASN A 520 10.89 -4.16 28.82
N VAL A 521 10.44 -3.24 27.95
CA VAL A 521 11.05 -2.96 26.63
C VAL A 521 12.55 -2.62 26.74
N LEU A 522 12.97 -1.83 27.70
CA LEU A 522 14.33 -1.31 27.76
C LEU A 522 15.41 -2.41 27.89
N PRO A 523 15.31 -3.40 28.81
CA PRO A 523 16.24 -4.52 28.84
C PRO A 523 16.03 -5.51 27.67
N ARG A 524 14.79 -5.83 27.30
CA ARG A 524 14.49 -6.84 26.28
C ARG A 524 14.88 -6.41 24.88
N LYS A 525 14.73 -5.11 24.59
CA LYS A 525 15.17 -4.55 23.31
C LYS A 525 16.70 -4.65 23.13
N LYS A 526 17.49 -4.57 24.21
CA LYS A 526 18.93 -4.84 24.16
C LYS A 526 19.25 -6.29 23.82
N GLU A 527 18.47 -7.26 24.37
CA GLU A 527 18.62 -8.67 24.02
C GLU A 527 18.34 -8.91 22.53
N ASN A 528 17.25 -8.35 22.00
CA ASN A 528 16.91 -8.42 20.58
C ASN A 528 17.97 -7.73 19.70
N LYS A 529 18.56 -6.62 20.16
CA LYS A 529 19.64 -5.93 19.44
C LYS A 529 20.89 -6.80 19.32
N ARG A 530 21.33 -7.45 20.41
CA ARG A 530 22.47 -8.38 20.37
C ARG A 530 22.21 -9.56 19.46
N ALA A 531 21.02 -10.17 19.54
CA ALA A 531 20.63 -11.27 18.68
C ALA A 531 20.59 -10.87 17.21
N LEU A 532 20.09 -9.65 16.90
CA LEU A 532 20.12 -9.10 15.54
C LEU A 532 21.55 -8.86 15.04
N GLN A 533 22.43 -8.30 15.87
CA GLN A 533 23.84 -8.11 15.54
C GLN A 533 24.53 -9.46 15.24
N GLU A 534 24.25 -10.47 16.04
CA GLU A 534 24.79 -11.84 15.85
C GLU A 534 24.26 -12.47 14.54
N GLU A 535 22.94 -12.44 14.33
CA GLU A 535 22.31 -12.98 13.11
C GLU A 535 22.89 -12.37 11.83
N LEU A 536 23.14 -11.05 11.87
CA LEU A 536 23.57 -10.30 10.69
C LEU A 536 25.09 -10.15 10.55
N GLY A 537 25.88 -10.77 11.44
CA GLY A 537 27.36 -10.70 11.42
C GLY A 537 27.90 -9.29 11.72
N LEU A 538 27.15 -8.48 12.45
CA LEU A 538 27.59 -7.16 12.91
C LEU A 538 28.42 -7.29 14.19
N TRP A 539 29.29 -6.29 14.45
CA TRP A 539 29.98 -6.20 15.73
C TRP A 539 28.99 -6.10 16.88
N GLN A 540 29.02 -7.05 17.80
CA GLN A 540 28.15 -7.08 18.97
C GLN A 540 28.61 -6.00 19.96
N ASP A 541 27.83 -4.92 20.07
CA ASP A 541 28.09 -3.80 20.98
C ASP A 541 26.78 -3.07 21.32
N ASP A 542 26.39 -3.06 22.58
CA ASP A 542 25.20 -2.37 23.08
C ASP A 542 25.27 -0.86 22.91
N HIS A 543 26.50 -0.30 22.81
CA HIS A 543 26.71 1.13 22.66
C HIS A 543 26.63 1.62 21.22
N LYS A 544 26.48 0.72 20.23
CA LYS A 544 26.23 1.15 18.85
C LYS A 544 24.81 1.74 18.73
N PHE A 545 24.65 2.73 17.89
CA PHE A 545 23.35 3.22 17.44
C PHE A 545 22.96 2.47 16.16
N VAL A 546 21.96 1.61 16.23
CA VAL A 546 21.56 0.74 15.11
C VAL A 546 20.38 1.36 14.38
N ILE A 547 20.57 1.64 13.09
CA ILE A 547 19.55 2.23 12.20
C ILE A 547 19.05 1.13 11.28
N GLY A 548 17.75 0.84 11.31
CA GLY A 548 17.07 -0.08 10.39
C GLY A 548 16.49 0.67 9.18
N LEU A 549 16.54 0.05 8.00
CA LEU A 549 15.85 0.48 6.79
C LEU A 549 15.14 -0.74 6.17
N VAL A 550 13.82 -0.78 6.27
CA VAL A 550 12.99 -1.88 5.76
C VAL A 550 12.05 -1.32 4.70
N SER A 551 12.34 -1.59 3.41
CA SER A 551 11.53 -1.05 2.32
C SER A 551 11.81 -1.74 0.98
N ARG A 552 10.95 -1.47 -0.03
CA ARG A 552 11.34 -1.69 -1.43
C ARG A 552 12.49 -0.75 -1.79
N LEU A 553 13.52 -1.27 -2.43
CA LEU A 553 14.70 -0.48 -2.79
C LEU A 553 14.47 0.30 -4.09
N THR A 554 13.66 1.35 -4.01
CA THR A 554 13.28 2.20 -5.16
C THR A 554 13.53 3.67 -4.88
N ASN A 555 13.58 4.49 -5.92
CA ASN A 555 13.80 5.93 -5.81
C ASN A 555 12.76 6.62 -4.90
N GLN A 556 11.50 6.15 -4.91
CA GLN A 556 10.44 6.66 -4.03
C GLN A 556 10.85 6.69 -2.56
N LYS A 557 11.68 5.74 -2.12
CA LYS A 557 12.05 5.54 -0.71
C LYS A 557 13.23 6.41 -0.24
N GLY A 558 13.74 7.30 -1.09
CA GLY A 558 14.77 8.27 -0.73
C GLY A 558 16.16 7.65 -0.54
N LEU A 559 16.42 6.54 -1.21
CA LEU A 559 17.68 5.79 -1.08
C LEU A 559 18.86 6.52 -1.74
N ASP A 560 18.59 7.40 -2.68
CA ASP A 560 19.56 8.35 -3.25
C ASP A 560 20.09 9.32 -2.17
N LEU A 561 19.20 9.82 -1.29
CA LEU A 561 19.63 10.65 -0.15
C LEU A 561 20.51 9.86 0.82
N VAL A 562 20.11 8.62 1.16
CA VAL A 562 20.88 7.73 2.05
C VAL A 562 22.25 7.43 1.45
N SER A 563 22.30 7.05 0.16
CA SER A 563 23.54 6.76 -0.55
C SER A 563 24.48 7.99 -0.58
N ALA A 564 23.95 9.19 -0.76
CA ALA A 564 24.73 10.42 -0.78
C ALA A 564 25.43 10.75 0.54
N ILE A 565 24.84 10.33 1.67
CA ILE A 565 25.35 10.64 3.02
C ILE A 565 25.92 9.44 3.77
N MET A 566 25.94 8.26 3.18
CA MET A 566 26.39 7.05 3.86
C MET A 566 27.77 7.18 4.51
N PRO A 567 28.79 7.77 3.84
CA PRO A 567 30.09 7.99 4.49
C PRO A 567 30.05 8.94 5.69
N GLN A 568 29.06 9.85 5.76
CA GLN A 568 28.90 10.80 6.88
C GLN A 568 28.06 10.21 8.03
N ILE A 569 27.19 9.23 7.75
CA ILE A 569 26.44 8.51 8.78
C ILE A 569 27.35 7.58 9.57
N MET A 570 28.28 6.91 8.85
CA MET A 570 29.13 5.86 9.40
C MET A 570 30.25 6.44 10.26
N ASP A 571 30.28 6.01 11.51
CA ASP A 571 31.35 6.23 12.48
C ASP A 571 31.53 4.98 13.36
N GLU A 572 32.41 5.05 14.34
CA GLU A 572 32.69 3.95 15.27
C GLU A 572 31.49 3.55 16.15
N HIS A 573 30.42 4.39 16.22
CA HIS A 573 29.24 4.16 17.06
C HIS A 573 27.99 3.83 16.29
N THR A 574 28.04 3.72 14.96
CA THR A 574 26.85 3.53 14.10
C THR A 574 26.84 2.18 13.39
N GLN A 575 25.69 1.56 13.36
CA GLN A 575 25.40 0.41 12.51
C GLN A 575 24.16 0.69 11.66
N VAL A 576 24.16 0.15 10.43
CA VAL A 576 23.03 0.27 9.48
C VAL A 576 22.63 -1.11 8.98
N VAL A 577 21.35 -1.40 9.09
CA VAL A 577 20.73 -2.65 8.62
C VAL A 577 19.72 -2.33 7.53
N VAL A 578 19.90 -2.89 6.35
CA VAL A 578 18.99 -2.72 5.21
C VAL A 578 18.33 -4.04 4.87
N LEU A 579 17.01 -4.03 4.73
CA LEU A 579 16.22 -5.17 4.27
C LEU A 579 15.30 -4.74 3.13
N GLY A 580 15.41 -5.42 1.98
CA GLY A 580 14.50 -5.21 0.87
C GLY A 580 15.10 -5.61 -0.48
N THR A 581 14.27 -5.51 -1.53
CA THR A 581 14.65 -5.71 -2.93
C THR A 581 14.09 -4.57 -3.79
N GLY A 582 14.68 -4.34 -4.96
CA GLY A 582 14.16 -3.32 -5.86
C GLY A 582 15.06 -3.00 -7.05
N ASP A 583 15.36 -1.72 -7.23
CA ASP A 583 16.19 -1.25 -8.33
C ASP A 583 17.66 -1.66 -8.09
N ARG A 584 18.24 -2.33 -9.08
CA ARG A 584 19.60 -2.89 -9.00
C ARG A 584 20.66 -1.89 -8.53
N MET A 585 20.52 -0.62 -8.94
CA MET A 585 21.46 0.42 -8.53
C MET A 585 21.54 0.60 -7.01
N TYR A 586 20.42 0.47 -6.30
CA TYR A 586 20.39 0.57 -4.84
C TYR A 586 20.83 -0.73 -4.18
N GLU A 587 20.44 -1.89 -4.74
CA GLU A 587 20.92 -3.18 -4.26
C GLU A 587 22.46 -3.27 -4.33
N ASP A 588 23.05 -2.88 -5.46
CA ASP A 588 24.50 -2.90 -5.66
C ASP A 588 25.21 -1.85 -4.75
N ALA A 589 24.59 -0.66 -4.53
CA ALA A 589 25.14 0.33 -3.63
C ALA A 589 25.18 -0.16 -2.18
N PHE A 590 24.13 -0.82 -1.69
CA PHE A 590 24.10 -1.33 -0.30
C PHE A 590 25.05 -2.53 -0.12
N ARG A 591 25.20 -3.41 -1.11
CA ARG A 591 26.27 -4.45 -1.08
C ARG A 591 27.66 -3.83 -0.99
N TYR A 592 27.93 -2.75 -1.75
CA TYR A 592 29.18 -2.01 -1.65
C TYR A 592 29.40 -1.42 -0.26
N TYR A 593 28.37 -0.84 0.38
CA TYR A 593 28.51 -0.31 1.74
C TYR A 593 28.71 -1.40 2.79
N GLU A 594 28.10 -2.57 2.63
CA GLU A 594 28.36 -3.73 3.49
C GLU A 594 29.83 -4.16 3.40
N ASP A 595 30.39 -4.24 2.19
CA ASP A 595 31.81 -4.55 2.00
C ASP A 595 32.74 -3.46 2.56
N ALA A 596 32.38 -2.18 2.36
CA ALA A 596 33.19 -1.04 2.82
C ALA A 596 33.19 -0.87 4.35
N TYR A 597 32.08 -1.22 5.00
CA TYR A 597 31.88 -1.01 6.46
C TYR A 597 31.54 -2.34 7.16
N ARG A 598 32.35 -3.37 6.89
CA ARG A 598 32.16 -4.73 7.44
C ARG A 598 31.98 -4.72 8.95
N GLY A 599 30.97 -5.43 9.44
CA GLY A 599 30.60 -5.49 10.85
C GLY A 599 29.83 -4.29 11.36
N ASN A 600 29.61 -3.23 10.54
CA ASN A 600 28.79 -2.09 10.87
C ASN A 600 27.64 -1.88 9.87
N VAL A 601 27.69 -2.47 8.68
CA VAL A 601 26.58 -2.43 7.70
C VAL A 601 26.24 -3.85 7.31
N CYS A 602 24.94 -4.15 7.26
CA CYS A 602 24.40 -5.39 6.68
C CYS A 602 23.32 -5.04 5.66
N SER A 603 23.44 -5.61 4.46
CA SER A 603 22.48 -5.45 3.37
C SER A 603 21.78 -6.77 3.04
N SER A 604 20.62 -7.01 3.63
CA SER A 604 19.76 -8.16 3.34
C SER A 604 18.92 -7.88 2.08
N ILE A 605 19.48 -8.18 0.92
CA ILE A 605 18.80 -7.94 -0.38
C ILE A 605 17.86 -9.11 -0.66
N MET A 606 16.75 -9.14 0.08
CA MET A 606 15.70 -10.15 0.00
C MET A 606 14.38 -9.64 0.56
N TYR A 607 13.30 -10.38 0.31
CA TYR A 607 12.07 -10.28 1.09
C TYR A 607 12.12 -11.32 2.21
N ASP A 608 12.07 -10.87 3.44
CA ASP A 608 12.05 -11.74 4.63
C ASP A 608 11.24 -11.04 5.73
N GLU A 609 10.01 -11.51 5.95
CA GLU A 609 9.09 -10.93 6.92
C GLU A 609 9.59 -11.15 8.35
N GLY A 610 10.08 -12.35 8.68
CA GLY A 610 10.62 -12.64 10.01
C GLY A 610 11.84 -11.78 10.36
N ARG A 611 12.71 -11.51 9.39
CA ARG A 611 13.83 -10.57 9.57
C ARG A 611 13.35 -9.14 9.77
N ALA A 612 12.28 -8.72 9.09
CA ALA A 612 11.68 -7.41 9.32
C ALA A 612 11.23 -7.24 10.78
N HIS A 613 10.55 -8.23 11.36
CA HIS A 613 10.16 -8.24 12.77
C HIS A 613 11.37 -8.09 13.71
N ARG A 614 12.44 -8.85 13.46
CA ARG A 614 13.68 -8.76 14.25
C ARG A 614 14.41 -7.42 14.10
N ILE A 615 14.36 -6.79 12.91
CA ILE A 615 14.90 -5.44 12.67
C ILE A 615 14.10 -4.42 13.49
N TYR A 616 12.76 -4.45 13.47
CA TYR A 616 11.95 -3.57 14.30
C TYR A 616 12.22 -3.75 15.79
N ALA A 617 12.43 -4.98 16.25
CA ALA A 617 12.72 -5.24 17.65
C ALA A 617 14.15 -4.87 18.05
N GLY A 618 15.15 -5.05 17.17
CA GLY A 618 16.58 -4.94 17.49
C GLY A 618 17.20 -3.57 17.18
N CYS A 619 16.64 -2.76 16.26
CA CYS A 619 17.18 -1.44 15.96
C CYS A 619 16.78 -0.38 16.99
N ASP A 620 17.60 0.68 17.14
CA ASP A 620 17.29 1.85 17.94
C ASP A 620 16.41 2.84 17.18
N ALA A 621 16.67 2.99 15.88
CA ALA A 621 15.89 3.87 15.01
C ALA A 621 15.51 3.18 13.70
N ILE A 622 14.37 3.61 13.11
CA ILE A 622 13.93 3.20 11.78
C ILE A 622 13.90 4.38 10.83
N LEU A 623 14.55 4.24 9.67
CA LEU A 623 14.76 5.31 8.71
C LEU A 623 13.75 5.23 7.55
N VAL A 624 12.99 6.30 7.32
CA VAL A 624 11.99 6.39 6.24
C VAL A 624 12.09 7.74 5.52
N PRO A 625 13.11 7.97 4.68
CA PRO A 625 13.40 9.26 4.06
C PRO A 625 12.65 9.48 2.74
N SER A 626 11.46 8.93 2.60
CA SER A 626 10.70 8.81 1.35
C SER A 626 10.48 10.15 0.64
N GLN A 627 10.61 10.16 -0.69
CA GLN A 627 10.26 11.31 -1.54
C GLN A 627 8.77 11.64 -1.44
N PHE A 628 7.94 10.63 -1.41
CA PHE A 628 6.52 10.71 -1.04
C PHE A 628 6.12 9.39 -0.37
N GLU A 629 5.27 9.48 0.65
CA GLU A 629 4.80 8.31 1.40
C GLU A 629 3.31 8.48 1.71
N PRO A 630 2.42 7.85 0.95
CA PRO A 630 0.98 8.03 1.15
C PRO A 630 0.52 7.79 2.58
N CYS A 631 0.97 6.72 3.21
CA CYS A 631 0.75 6.42 4.62
C CYS A 631 2.05 6.07 5.34
N GLY A 632 2.74 5.02 4.87
CA GLY A 632 3.81 4.34 5.60
C GLY A 632 3.24 3.44 6.71
N LEU A 633 3.72 2.19 6.76
CA LEU A 633 3.47 1.26 7.86
C LEU A 633 4.73 1.09 8.70
N THR A 634 5.89 1.22 8.08
CA THR A 634 7.23 1.04 8.69
C THR A 634 7.42 1.86 9.96
N GLN A 635 7.03 3.15 9.96
CA GLN A 635 7.13 4.01 11.15
C GLN A 635 6.11 3.61 12.23
N LEU A 636 4.90 3.15 11.85
CA LEU A 636 3.89 2.71 12.80
C LEU A 636 4.33 1.44 13.51
N ILE A 637 4.83 0.47 12.76
CA ILE A 637 5.40 -0.77 13.30
C ILE A 637 6.62 -0.44 14.17
N GLY A 638 7.54 0.40 13.67
CA GLY A 638 8.71 0.84 14.44
C GLY A 638 8.33 1.42 15.80
N MET A 639 7.38 2.36 15.84
CA MET A 639 6.88 2.94 17.10
C MET A 639 6.32 1.88 18.04
N HIS A 640 5.48 0.97 17.54
CA HIS A 640 4.89 -0.08 18.37
C HIS A 640 5.92 -1.08 18.91
N TYR A 641 7.06 -1.24 18.21
CA TYR A 641 8.22 -2.04 18.66
C TYR A 641 9.26 -1.20 19.45
N GLY A 642 8.96 0.06 19.77
CA GLY A 642 9.87 0.96 20.50
C GLY A 642 11.11 1.35 19.70
N THR A 643 11.02 1.39 18.39
CA THR A 643 12.08 1.80 17.45
C THR A 643 11.76 3.17 16.90
N ILE A 644 12.56 4.16 17.25
CA ILE A 644 12.28 5.58 17.02
C ILE A 644 12.35 5.94 15.53
N PRO A 645 11.29 6.52 14.93
CA PRO A 645 11.30 6.88 13.52
C PRO A 645 12.14 8.12 13.22
N ILE A 646 12.92 8.05 12.13
CA ILE A 646 13.60 9.19 11.49
C ILE A 646 13.00 9.31 10.10
N VAL A 647 12.21 10.36 9.84
CA VAL A 647 11.35 10.42 8.66
C VAL A 647 11.35 11.77 7.96
N ARG A 648 11.02 11.78 6.67
CA ARG A 648 10.69 13.03 5.98
C ARG A 648 9.22 13.41 6.23
N GLU A 649 8.93 14.71 6.38
CA GLU A 649 7.59 15.25 6.60
C GLU A 649 6.76 15.25 5.30
N THR A 650 6.22 14.09 4.92
CA THR A 650 5.33 13.93 3.76
C THR A 650 4.25 12.88 4.05
N GLY A 651 3.06 13.08 3.51
CA GLY A 651 1.95 12.15 3.61
C GLY A 651 1.72 11.63 5.04
N GLY A 652 1.56 10.30 5.16
CA GLY A 652 1.31 9.68 6.46
C GLY A 652 2.47 9.74 7.44
N LEU A 653 3.70 9.93 6.99
CA LEU A 653 4.84 10.16 7.89
C LEU A 653 4.64 11.44 8.70
N LYS A 654 4.18 12.52 8.04
CA LYS A 654 3.88 13.79 8.70
C LYS A 654 2.68 13.70 9.64
N ASP A 655 1.68 12.87 9.30
CA ASP A 655 0.48 12.71 10.13
C ASP A 655 0.75 11.87 11.38
N THR A 656 1.79 11.02 11.39
CA THR A 656 2.04 10.03 12.45
C THR A 656 3.26 10.31 13.31
N VAL A 657 4.27 11.01 12.75
CA VAL A 657 5.53 11.31 13.43
C VAL A 657 5.60 12.80 13.75
N GLU A 658 5.52 13.12 15.04
CA GLU A 658 5.70 14.47 15.57
C GLU A 658 7.18 14.70 15.87
N PRO A 659 7.79 15.81 15.37
CA PRO A 659 9.18 16.11 15.66
C PRO A 659 9.41 16.27 17.15
N ARG A 660 10.47 15.66 17.65
CA ARG A 660 10.88 15.82 19.05
C ARG A 660 11.10 17.28 19.40
N ASN A 661 10.44 17.73 20.47
CA ASN A 661 10.65 19.05 21.04
C ASN A 661 11.70 18.96 22.15
N PRO A 662 12.89 19.59 22.00
CA PRO A 662 13.97 19.50 22.98
C PRO A 662 13.66 20.17 24.33
N TYR A 663 12.69 21.08 24.38
CA TYR A 663 12.35 21.84 25.61
C TYR A 663 11.30 21.12 26.46
N THR A 664 10.37 20.42 25.84
CA THR A 664 9.26 19.74 26.52
C THR A 664 9.44 18.23 26.58
N ASN A 665 10.41 17.69 25.88
CA ASN A 665 10.61 16.26 25.63
C ASN A 665 9.38 15.55 25.03
N SER A 666 8.47 16.31 24.38
CA SER A 666 7.36 15.78 23.60
C SER A 666 7.78 15.42 22.18
N GLY A 667 6.87 14.81 21.42
CA GLY A 667 7.14 14.26 20.10
C GLY A 667 7.55 12.79 20.18
N ASN A 668 7.60 12.13 19.03
CA ASN A 668 7.78 10.70 18.92
C ASN A 668 8.75 10.28 17.81
N GLY A 669 9.61 11.20 17.33
CA GLY A 669 10.61 10.91 16.32
C GLY A 669 11.42 12.11 15.89
N PHE A 670 12.22 11.90 14.84
CA PHE A 670 13.06 12.95 14.24
C PHE A 670 12.63 13.16 12.81
N THR A 671 12.41 14.42 12.42
CA THR A 671 11.86 14.75 11.11
C THR A 671 12.74 15.74 10.36
N PHE A 672 12.61 15.76 9.03
CA PHE A 672 13.13 16.79 8.15
C PHE A 672 12.10 17.14 7.07
N ASP A 673 12.03 18.40 6.65
CA ASP A 673 10.91 18.94 5.83
C ASP A 673 11.12 18.79 4.33
N ARG A 674 12.32 19.01 3.80
CA ARG A 674 12.62 19.01 2.37
C ARG A 674 13.36 17.75 1.96
N TYR A 675 13.17 17.33 0.71
CA TYR A 675 13.89 16.20 0.12
C TYR A 675 15.33 16.61 -0.18
N ASP A 676 16.18 16.52 0.85
CA ASP A 676 17.56 17.00 0.85
C ASP A 676 18.44 16.11 1.74
N ALA A 677 19.60 15.72 1.21
CA ALA A 677 20.52 14.80 1.88
C ALA A 677 21.16 15.41 3.14
N GLY A 678 21.44 16.72 3.14
CA GLY A 678 22.01 17.41 4.28
C GLY A 678 21.02 17.51 5.45
N LEU A 679 19.73 17.74 5.16
CA LEU A 679 18.68 17.75 6.17
C LEU A 679 18.40 16.35 6.74
N LEU A 680 18.49 15.32 5.90
CA LEU A 680 18.44 13.93 6.37
C LEU A 680 19.60 13.62 7.31
N LEU A 681 20.82 14.01 6.94
CA LEU A 681 22.00 13.84 7.79
C LEU A 681 21.85 14.59 9.13
N ASP A 682 21.31 15.81 9.12
CA ASP A 682 21.01 16.58 10.34
C ASP A 682 20.02 15.83 11.24
N ALA A 683 18.92 15.28 10.68
CA ALA A 683 17.94 14.51 11.43
C ALA A 683 18.57 13.26 12.08
N ILE A 684 19.40 12.52 11.34
CA ILE A 684 20.14 11.37 11.89
C ILE A 684 21.09 11.81 13.00
N ASN A 685 21.84 12.87 12.81
CA ASN A 685 22.79 13.38 13.81
C ASN A 685 22.10 13.89 15.07
N ARG A 686 20.92 14.53 14.94
CA ARG A 686 20.10 14.92 16.10
C ARG A 686 19.64 13.67 16.88
N ALA A 687 19.20 12.62 16.19
CA ALA A 687 18.81 11.37 16.82
C ALA A 687 20.00 10.70 17.54
N LYS A 688 21.14 10.55 16.87
CA LYS A 688 22.38 9.99 17.46
C LYS A 688 22.83 10.77 18.67
N THR A 689 22.93 12.11 18.56
CA THR A 689 23.33 12.97 19.67
C THR A 689 22.41 12.79 20.86
N PHE A 690 21.10 12.76 20.62
CA PHE A 690 20.11 12.56 21.68
C PHE A 690 20.22 11.18 22.34
N TYR A 691 20.39 10.13 21.57
CA TYR A 691 20.59 8.76 22.05
C TYR A 691 21.79 8.65 23.01
N PHE A 692 22.93 9.29 22.66
CA PHE A 692 24.14 9.19 23.46
C PHE A 692 24.21 10.18 24.65
N THR A 693 23.58 11.36 24.50
CA THR A 693 23.71 12.43 25.52
C THR A 693 22.57 12.50 26.51
N ASN A 694 21.39 11.94 26.15
CA ASN A 694 20.20 11.99 27.00
C ASN A 694 19.40 10.69 26.95
N ARG A 695 20.04 9.62 27.40
CA ARG A 695 19.47 8.26 27.35
C ARG A 695 18.14 8.13 28.09
N TYR A 696 17.99 8.81 29.23
CA TYR A 696 16.75 8.80 30.00
C TYR A 696 15.55 9.29 29.15
N CYS A 697 15.67 10.46 28.53
CA CYS A 697 14.60 11.00 27.68
C CYS A 697 14.40 10.20 26.38
N TRP A 698 15.44 9.52 25.86
CA TRP A 698 15.29 8.56 24.77
C TRP A 698 14.42 7.38 25.18
N ASP A 699 14.69 6.81 26.36
CA ASP A 699 13.95 5.68 26.90
C ASP A 699 12.48 6.04 27.17
N GLU A 700 12.21 7.27 27.67
CA GLU A 700 10.83 7.80 27.78
C GLU A 700 10.14 7.92 26.41
N MET A 701 10.87 8.31 25.35
CA MET A 701 10.32 8.38 23.99
C MET A 701 9.97 6.98 23.48
N VAL A 702 10.82 5.98 23.70
CA VAL A 702 10.57 4.57 23.36
C VAL A 702 9.26 4.08 24.00
N GLN A 703 9.07 4.34 25.29
CA GLN A 703 7.85 3.93 26.00
C GLN A 703 6.62 4.68 25.50
N ARG A 704 6.74 5.98 25.24
CA ARG A 704 5.64 6.80 24.71
C ARG A 704 5.21 6.36 23.31
N ASP A 705 6.14 5.94 22.46
CA ASP A 705 5.85 5.42 21.12
C ASP A 705 5.11 4.10 21.19
N MET A 706 5.50 3.22 22.12
CA MET A 706 4.81 1.95 22.35
C MET A 706 3.40 2.12 22.95
N ASP A 707 3.19 3.15 23.77
CA ASP A 707 1.85 3.46 24.37
C ASP A 707 0.88 4.06 23.34
N LYS A 708 1.39 4.56 22.22
CA LYS A 708 0.55 5.15 21.17
C LYS A 708 -0.26 4.06 20.46
N ASN A 709 -1.59 4.18 20.54
CA ASN A 709 -2.46 3.27 19.79
C ASN A 709 -2.37 3.55 18.28
N VAL A 710 -1.70 2.68 17.56
CA VAL A 710 -1.55 2.69 16.09
C VAL A 710 -2.29 1.51 15.44
N SER A 711 -3.22 0.86 16.16
CA SER A 711 -4.04 -0.23 15.63
C SER A 711 -5.07 0.26 14.60
N TRP A 712 -5.70 -0.69 13.92
CA TRP A 712 -6.77 -0.42 12.95
C TRP A 712 -8.07 0.12 13.56
N GLU A 713 -8.27 0.05 14.87
CA GLU A 713 -9.54 0.40 15.52
C GLU A 713 -10.01 1.82 15.19
N ASN A 714 -9.14 2.82 15.38
CA ASN A 714 -9.48 4.20 15.09
C ASN A 714 -9.77 4.45 13.60
N SER A 715 -8.99 3.85 12.73
CA SER A 715 -9.17 3.98 11.28
C SER A 715 -10.46 3.28 10.81
N ALA A 716 -10.72 2.08 11.30
CA ALA A 716 -11.96 1.34 11.01
C ALA A 716 -13.20 2.09 11.48
N TRP A 717 -13.15 2.72 12.66
CA TRP A 717 -14.22 3.58 13.15
C TRP A 717 -14.50 4.76 12.20
N GLN A 718 -13.47 5.42 11.69
CA GLN A 718 -13.62 6.50 10.72
C GLN A 718 -14.24 6.00 9.42
N TYR A 719 -13.79 4.84 8.87
CA TYR A 719 -14.40 4.24 7.69
C TYR A 719 -15.85 3.86 7.92
N ARG A 720 -16.18 3.23 9.06
CA ARG A 720 -17.57 2.90 9.43
C ARG A 720 -18.47 4.15 9.44
N ASN A 721 -17.99 5.26 10.01
CA ASN A 721 -18.73 6.52 10.01
C ASN A 721 -18.97 7.06 8.60
N LEU A 722 -18.00 6.93 7.69
CA LEU A 722 -18.20 7.30 6.29
C LEU A 722 -19.23 6.38 5.60
N TYR A 723 -19.26 5.07 5.91
CA TYR A 723 -20.29 4.18 5.38
C TYR A 723 -21.69 4.55 5.87
N LEU A 724 -21.82 4.89 7.16
CA LEU A 724 -23.07 5.37 7.72
C LEU A 724 -23.53 6.69 7.07
N GLN A 725 -22.60 7.61 6.85
CA GLN A 725 -22.86 8.87 6.14
C GLN A 725 -23.32 8.62 4.69
N LEU A 726 -22.68 7.71 3.96
CA LEU A 726 -23.03 7.38 2.59
C LEU A 726 -24.42 6.73 2.46
N THR A 727 -24.88 6.06 3.52
CA THR A 727 -26.08 5.23 3.52
C THR A 727 -27.19 5.78 4.45
N GLN A 728 -27.18 7.07 4.75
CA GLN A 728 -28.18 7.72 5.59
C GLN A 728 -29.61 7.56 5.07
N ASP A 729 -29.77 7.41 3.77
CA ASP A 729 -31.05 7.15 3.09
C ASP A 729 -31.58 5.71 3.27
N LYS A 730 -30.79 4.82 3.89
CA LYS A 730 -31.12 3.40 4.12
C LYS A 730 -31.46 3.11 5.60
N GLN A 731 -32.00 4.08 6.34
CA GLN A 731 -32.44 3.91 7.74
C GLN A 731 -33.75 3.15 7.84
#